data_7097478b61dccac5327e3a2a9c65d423
#
_entry.id   7097478b61dccac5327e3a2a9c65d423
#
_cell.length_a   1.000
_cell.length_b   1.000
_cell.length_c   1.000
_cell.angle_alpha   90.00
_cell.angle_beta   90.00
_cell.angle_gamma   90.00
#
_symmetry.space_group_name_H-M   'P 1'
#
loop_
_entity.id
_entity.type
_entity.pdbx_description
1 polymer ?
#
loop_
_entity_poly.entity_id
_entity_poly.type
_entity_poly.pdbx_seq_one_letter_code
_entity_poly.pdbx_strand_id
1 'polypeptide(L)'
;MLTFRRGRIFAAQILLCFLFPAAADAGFQIQDNRLLLDGEPFPIRGVVYSNVPIGEGWSDESAASSCLYVRDFPLIGGLGANTVRTLAMVRPGDGAFQSALDSSNLYWLAGFPLDRFHDRAASLSGASAQGAALRSEILGEFRAYVETWKAEPRLIAFVFGEDVGAGYAEKFSGSVADFHSLLAEAAAIVLDAGGETPPLFTTTTSEVAGIGSFVNGSDDAGQPGLAFWSVNHLGAEALEGVFRDIRLKTAKPFLVSAFGIDAYDGENQLVDGEAQAAAARSRALDIQARTGGSFLPVLGGLWAGFVDEWWRRGANSQQDFSGVPNERFPDKQIHPEWMGLFTPDKTGLAGLNSLRPRPAYFALAEQWAASPPDELTMAGAPRIAPDGIAATSSTQRTLAKGGLVTFRGTEFAAKMRSADAGNLPLQLGPVSACIEGQPLPLQYADEGELRGQVPWGSRGGLLSAVVYRAGVASNAVPVEVDNVAPAIFGRGVFWPSLPCPVDEQNGVRPGTYLEIYSTGLGPVDGAVVNGLAPTEHLLTAEPPAATLDGCPIPVLFSGLLPGVVGVYQTNVLVPPDSSATLAELRLQQGTASSNPHLVRVVSQLETPSFTVAGPEPDVVLLQQGGPAQTVFVEILGFNAFCDLVRFQLTGLPAGVQATIPVGVPGQVVPFTIRADASAPLLSGITATLTALSSSSASVSRSLRLSILPSRSDATLRVISGGWLSMAPVASFELDGNLLYETQGGGPGRGFNFLTLDLRTGELGPIRAFDTFGQPIDVEAMENYLRALPLGSVVLGAIADEGTHLLTDQTRRIIKETLGAELIDFVGFQYSWAIITRKNATQPIAERLSPNGRVVLERTLSFPLP
;
A
#
# COMPACT_ATOMS: atom_id res chain seq x y z
N MET A 1 19.78 -71.04 -19.01
CA MET A 1 19.88 -71.79 -20.26
C MET A 1 19.13 -71.03 -21.34
N LEU A 2 19.87 -70.77 -22.44
CA LEU A 2 19.44 -70.32 -23.77
C LEU A 2 18.87 -68.88 -23.89
N THR A 3 19.66 -67.92 -24.34
CA THR A 3 20.33 -67.56 -25.63
C THR A 3 19.46 -66.72 -26.54
N PHE A 4 19.92 -65.53 -26.75
CA PHE A 4 20.14 -64.65 -27.90
C PHE A 4 19.08 -64.56 -29.04
N ARG A 5 18.71 -63.31 -29.36
CA ARG A 5 19.08 -62.71 -30.68
C ARG A 5 19.02 -61.15 -30.64
N ARG A 6 20.11 -60.57 -31.11
CA ARG A 6 20.32 -59.16 -31.39
C ARG A 6 19.56 -58.76 -32.67
N GLY A 7 18.89 -57.65 -32.63
CA GLY A 7 18.47 -56.87 -33.78
C GLY A 7 19.02 -55.47 -33.70
N ARG A 8 19.94 -55.10 -34.57
CA ARG A 8 20.47 -53.75 -34.77
C ARG A 8 19.43 -52.93 -35.50
N ILE A 9 18.99 -51.81 -34.89
CA ILE A 9 18.31 -50.73 -35.60
C ILE A 9 19.25 -49.52 -35.53
N PHE A 10 19.63 -49.03 -36.72
CA PHE A 10 20.37 -47.79 -36.92
C PHE A 10 19.51 -46.62 -36.40
N ALA A 11 19.96 -45.93 -35.36
CA ALA A 11 19.43 -44.62 -34.97
C ALA A 11 20.29 -43.57 -35.66
N ALA A 12 19.73 -42.90 -36.66
CA ALA A 12 20.27 -41.64 -37.17
C ALA A 12 20.19 -40.58 -36.10
N GLN A 13 21.35 -40.17 -35.57
CA GLN A 13 21.45 -38.98 -34.74
C GLN A 13 21.22 -37.75 -35.62
N ILE A 14 20.00 -37.19 -35.55
CA ILE A 14 19.76 -35.79 -35.95
C ILE A 14 20.34 -34.91 -34.85
N LEU A 15 21.50 -34.32 -35.15
CA LEU A 15 22.10 -33.25 -34.34
C LEU A 15 21.23 -32.00 -34.48
N LEU A 16 20.22 -31.86 -33.61
CA LEU A 16 19.54 -30.60 -33.44
C LEU A 16 20.51 -29.66 -32.68
N CYS A 17 21.16 -28.78 -33.43
CA CYS A 17 21.80 -27.62 -32.86
C CYS A 17 20.71 -26.76 -32.19
N PHE A 18 20.48 -26.93 -30.89
CA PHE A 18 19.88 -25.88 -30.08
C PHE A 18 20.86 -24.70 -30.13
N LEU A 19 20.55 -23.72 -30.94
CA LEU A 19 21.02 -22.38 -30.73
C LEU A 19 20.43 -21.98 -29.35
N PHE A 20 21.22 -22.15 -28.27
CA PHE A 20 20.99 -21.40 -27.06
C PHE A 20 21.07 -19.93 -27.49
N PRO A 21 20.03 -19.10 -27.26
CA PRO A 21 20.25 -17.67 -27.34
C PRO A 21 21.41 -17.36 -26.41
N ALA A 22 22.41 -16.59 -26.90
CA ALA A 22 23.44 -16.03 -26.06
C ALA A 22 22.75 -15.48 -24.83
N ALA A 23 23.29 -15.77 -23.65
CA ALA A 23 22.75 -15.18 -22.41
C ALA A 23 22.59 -13.68 -22.70
N ALA A 24 21.36 -13.20 -22.63
CA ALA A 24 21.11 -11.77 -22.76
C ALA A 24 21.93 -11.11 -21.65
N ASP A 25 22.77 -10.15 -22.00
CA ASP A 25 23.52 -9.39 -21.02
C ASP A 25 22.50 -8.75 -20.05
N ALA A 26 22.64 -9.07 -18.77
CA ALA A 26 21.71 -8.56 -17.75
C ALA A 26 21.90 -7.04 -17.59
N GLY A 27 20.79 -6.28 -17.48
CA GLY A 27 20.80 -4.84 -17.24
C GLY A 27 20.33 -3.99 -18.43
N PHE A 28 20.53 -2.67 -18.31
CA PHE A 28 20.09 -1.70 -19.32
C PHE A 28 21.08 -1.55 -20.46
N GLN A 29 20.58 -1.61 -21.69
CA GLN A 29 21.40 -1.46 -22.91
C GLN A 29 20.66 -0.65 -23.97
N ILE A 30 21.40 0.06 -24.83
CA ILE A 30 20.89 0.66 -26.05
C ILE A 30 21.29 -0.25 -27.23
N GLN A 31 20.29 -0.84 -27.85
CA GLN A 31 20.47 -1.65 -29.06
C GLN A 31 19.45 -1.23 -30.11
N ASP A 32 19.89 -1.06 -31.37
CA ASP A 32 19.04 -0.62 -32.49
C ASP A 32 18.22 0.65 -32.15
N ASN A 33 18.83 1.58 -31.43
CA ASN A 33 18.22 2.81 -30.95
C ASN A 33 17.02 2.61 -29.96
N ARG A 34 16.96 1.47 -29.28
CA ARG A 34 15.96 1.15 -28.27
C ARG A 34 16.65 0.93 -26.93
N LEU A 35 15.98 1.31 -25.87
CA LEU A 35 16.37 0.93 -24.51
C LEU A 35 15.82 -0.47 -24.24
N LEU A 36 16.70 -1.38 -23.86
CA LEU A 36 16.36 -2.73 -23.45
C LEU A 36 16.73 -2.93 -21.98
N LEU A 37 15.92 -3.71 -21.27
CA LEU A 37 16.22 -4.28 -19.95
C LEU A 37 16.23 -5.79 -20.10
N ASP A 38 17.35 -6.43 -19.81
CA ASP A 38 17.53 -7.88 -19.94
C ASP A 38 17.15 -8.41 -21.35
N GLY A 39 17.43 -7.60 -22.36
CA GLY A 39 17.13 -7.90 -23.77
C GLY A 39 15.71 -7.57 -24.24
N GLU A 40 14.81 -7.16 -23.33
CA GLU A 40 13.43 -6.82 -23.66
C GLU A 40 13.25 -5.29 -23.79
N PRO A 41 12.40 -4.78 -24.71
CA PRO A 41 12.15 -3.36 -24.86
C PRO A 41 11.61 -2.71 -23.61
N PHE A 42 12.27 -1.65 -23.15
CA PHE A 42 11.88 -0.87 -21.97
C PHE A 42 11.55 0.59 -22.36
N PRO A 43 10.31 0.89 -22.74
CA PRO A 43 9.88 2.26 -23.00
C PRO A 43 9.77 3.06 -21.69
N ILE A 44 10.50 4.17 -21.60
CA ILE A 44 10.48 5.02 -20.41
C ILE A 44 9.14 5.77 -20.31
N ARG A 45 8.46 5.61 -19.18
CA ARG A 45 7.29 6.36 -18.75
C ARG A 45 7.53 6.81 -17.32
N GLY A 46 7.63 8.09 -17.08
CA GLY A 46 8.07 8.49 -15.75
C GLY A 46 7.73 9.92 -15.37
N VAL A 47 8.30 10.32 -14.25
CA VAL A 47 8.16 11.67 -13.71
C VAL A 47 9.52 12.20 -13.27
N VAL A 48 9.68 13.52 -13.36
CA VAL A 48 10.77 14.24 -12.72
C VAL A 48 10.40 14.44 -11.25
N TYR A 49 11.30 14.07 -10.36
CA TYR A 49 11.06 14.06 -8.93
C TYR A 49 12.05 14.95 -8.17
N SER A 50 11.47 15.88 -7.41
CA SER A 50 12.16 16.62 -6.38
C SER A 50 11.36 16.49 -5.07
N ASN A 51 12.03 16.22 -3.97
CA ASN A 51 11.38 16.02 -2.67
C ASN A 51 11.68 17.18 -1.71
N VAL A 52 11.40 18.41 -2.15
CA VAL A 52 11.55 19.62 -1.36
C VAL A 52 10.20 20.00 -0.72
N PRO A 53 10.06 19.85 0.60
CA PRO A 53 8.83 20.22 1.31
C PRO A 53 8.55 21.73 1.28
N ILE A 54 7.28 22.12 1.51
CA ILE A 54 6.90 23.52 1.66
C ILE A 54 7.70 24.18 2.79
N GLY A 55 8.30 25.32 2.51
CA GLY A 55 9.11 26.10 3.43
C GLY A 55 10.60 25.75 3.43
N GLU A 56 10.98 24.68 2.77
CA GLU A 56 12.39 24.31 2.57
C GLU A 56 12.89 24.83 1.22
N GLY A 57 14.21 24.99 1.11
CA GLY A 57 14.89 25.40 -0.11
C GLY A 57 15.50 24.20 -0.84
N TRP A 58 15.82 24.42 -2.11
CA TRP A 58 16.53 23.43 -2.90
C TRP A 58 17.89 23.07 -2.28
N SER A 59 18.24 21.82 -2.38
CA SER A 59 19.56 21.28 -2.05
C SER A 59 19.99 20.28 -3.12
N ASP A 60 21.26 20.33 -3.51
CA ASP A 60 21.86 19.39 -4.47
C ASP A 60 21.90 17.95 -3.95
N GLU A 61 21.83 17.77 -2.63
CA GLU A 61 21.61 16.47 -2.01
C GLU A 61 20.19 16.40 -1.45
N SER A 62 19.55 15.28 -1.67
CA SER A 62 18.25 15.01 -1.06
C SER A 62 18.39 15.06 0.47
N ALA A 63 18.02 16.18 1.06
CA ALA A 63 18.02 16.37 2.51
C ALA A 63 16.73 15.86 3.15
N ALA A 64 15.81 15.43 2.33
CA ALA A 64 14.47 15.13 2.75
C ALA A 64 14.37 13.86 3.61
N SER A 65 13.36 13.87 4.44
CA SER A 65 12.92 12.69 5.19
C SER A 65 12.70 11.52 4.25
N SER A 66 13.25 10.35 4.55
CA SER A 66 13.01 9.09 3.85
C SER A 66 11.51 8.74 3.71
N CYS A 67 10.67 9.39 4.53
CA CYS A 67 9.22 9.28 4.47
C CYS A 67 8.60 9.83 3.18
N LEU A 68 9.27 10.76 2.49
CA LEU A 68 8.76 11.27 1.22
C LEU A 68 8.79 10.20 0.12
N TYR A 69 9.82 9.39 0.06
CA TYR A 69 9.91 8.31 -0.93
C TYR A 69 8.79 7.28 -0.73
N VAL A 70 8.57 6.83 0.51
CA VAL A 70 7.53 5.83 0.80
C VAL A 70 6.10 6.38 0.70
N ARG A 71 5.91 7.71 0.74
CA ARG A 71 4.65 8.37 0.45
C ARG A 71 4.40 8.49 -1.07
N ASP A 72 5.44 8.91 -1.83
CA ASP A 72 5.30 9.38 -3.20
C ASP A 72 5.44 8.28 -4.25
N PHE A 73 6.38 7.35 -4.08
CA PHE A 73 6.68 6.35 -5.10
C PHE A 73 5.53 5.38 -5.39
N PRO A 74 4.70 4.96 -4.40
CA PRO A 74 3.48 4.22 -4.70
C PRO A 74 2.50 4.96 -5.61
N LEU A 75 2.45 6.29 -5.52
CA LEU A 75 1.61 7.12 -6.39
C LEU A 75 2.21 7.23 -7.79
N ILE A 76 3.54 7.31 -7.89
CA ILE A 76 4.26 7.30 -9.17
C ILE A 76 4.06 5.93 -9.86
N GLY A 77 4.23 4.82 -9.15
CA GLY A 77 3.94 3.48 -9.67
C GLY A 77 2.47 3.30 -10.06
N GLY A 78 1.54 3.80 -9.24
CA GLY A 78 0.09 3.79 -9.50
C GLY A 78 -0.33 4.62 -10.72
N LEU A 79 0.47 5.58 -11.14
CA LEU A 79 0.33 6.32 -12.39
C LEU A 79 0.60 5.45 -13.64
N GLY A 80 1.22 4.27 -13.47
CA GLY A 80 1.74 3.46 -14.58
C GLY A 80 3.11 3.89 -15.07
N ALA A 81 3.79 4.77 -14.31
CA ALA A 81 5.18 5.08 -14.51
C ALA A 81 6.07 3.87 -14.16
N ASN A 82 7.14 3.70 -14.90
CA ASN A 82 8.19 2.74 -14.63
C ASN A 82 9.54 3.40 -14.27
N THR A 83 9.61 4.72 -14.34
CA THR A 83 10.86 5.47 -14.16
C THR A 83 10.65 6.73 -13.34
N VAL A 84 11.55 6.98 -12.42
CA VAL A 84 11.69 8.25 -11.71
C VAL A 84 13.03 8.89 -12.05
N ARG A 85 13.05 10.18 -12.32
CA ARG A 85 14.28 10.96 -12.48
C ARG A 85 14.42 11.90 -11.30
N THR A 86 15.46 11.73 -10.48
CA THR A 86 15.77 12.68 -9.41
C THR A 86 16.54 13.88 -9.95
N LEU A 87 16.21 15.08 -9.47
CA LEU A 87 16.98 16.29 -9.77
C LEU A 87 18.18 16.40 -8.83
N ALA A 88 17.99 16.11 -7.54
CA ALA A 88 19.06 16.08 -6.54
C ALA A 88 19.77 14.72 -6.49
N MET A 89 20.98 14.69 -5.96
CA MET A 89 21.68 13.45 -5.63
C MET A 89 20.99 12.75 -4.46
N VAL A 90 20.83 11.44 -4.58
CA VAL A 90 20.36 10.60 -3.48
C VAL A 90 21.55 10.27 -2.56
N ARG A 91 21.34 10.42 -1.25
CA ARG A 91 22.40 10.17 -0.26
C ARG A 91 22.83 8.71 -0.21
N PRO A 92 24.12 8.45 0.00
CA PRO A 92 24.61 7.09 0.23
C PRO A 92 23.90 6.43 1.42
N GLY A 93 23.48 5.17 1.25
CA GLY A 93 22.87 4.39 2.32
C GLY A 93 21.42 4.73 2.64
N ASP A 94 20.72 5.49 1.78
CA ASP A 94 19.27 5.71 1.91
C ASP A 94 18.49 4.46 1.48
N GLY A 95 18.43 3.47 2.38
CA GLY A 95 17.69 2.23 2.15
C GLY A 95 16.20 2.43 1.93
N ALA A 96 15.64 3.55 2.36
CA ALA A 96 14.22 3.87 2.10
C ALA A 96 13.98 4.24 0.63
N PHE A 97 14.93 4.93 -0.01
CA PHE A 97 14.87 5.20 -1.44
C PHE A 97 14.87 3.90 -2.26
N GLN A 98 15.83 3.01 -2.00
CA GLN A 98 15.93 1.72 -2.68
C GLN A 98 14.68 0.85 -2.45
N SER A 99 14.24 0.73 -1.20
CA SER A 99 13.01 0.00 -0.85
C SER A 99 11.77 0.56 -1.54
N ALA A 100 11.67 1.88 -1.67
CA ALA A 100 10.55 2.53 -2.35
C ALA A 100 10.57 2.30 -3.87
N LEU A 101 11.77 2.30 -4.51
CA LEU A 101 11.93 1.91 -5.92
C LEU A 101 11.45 0.47 -6.14
N ASP A 102 11.93 -0.46 -5.30
CA ASP A 102 11.59 -1.88 -5.40
C ASP A 102 10.08 -2.12 -5.22
N SER A 103 9.52 -1.61 -4.14
CA SER A 103 8.12 -1.81 -3.80
C SER A 103 7.14 -1.18 -4.80
N SER A 104 7.59 -0.14 -5.51
CA SER A 104 6.79 0.58 -6.51
C SER A 104 7.11 0.17 -7.95
N ASN A 105 8.03 -0.80 -8.12
CA ASN A 105 8.53 -1.26 -9.42
C ASN A 105 9.01 -0.14 -10.33
N LEU A 106 9.78 0.80 -9.76
CA LEU A 106 10.34 1.95 -10.46
C LEU A 106 11.83 1.73 -10.73
N TYR A 107 12.30 2.26 -11.86
CA TYR A 107 13.69 2.39 -12.23
C TYR A 107 14.11 3.86 -12.14
N TRP A 108 15.42 4.10 -12.13
CA TRP A 108 15.96 5.39 -11.73
C TRP A 108 16.90 6.01 -12.77
N LEU A 109 16.66 7.29 -13.04
CA LEU A 109 17.60 8.19 -13.70
C LEU A 109 18.23 9.08 -12.63
N ALA A 110 19.50 8.85 -12.33
CA ALA A 110 20.22 9.45 -11.20
C ALA A 110 20.75 10.85 -11.55
N GLY A 111 20.11 11.89 -11.06
CA GLY A 111 20.54 13.28 -11.25
C GLY A 111 21.84 13.60 -10.48
N PHE A 112 22.74 14.32 -11.15
CA PHE A 112 23.90 14.96 -10.59
C PHE A 112 23.88 16.44 -10.96
N PRO A 113 23.32 17.31 -10.09
CA PRO A 113 23.18 18.73 -10.37
C PRO A 113 24.52 19.44 -10.31
N LEU A 114 24.68 20.48 -11.13
CA LEU A 114 25.85 21.35 -11.16
C LEU A 114 25.58 22.72 -10.56
N ASP A 115 24.39 22.96 -10.00
CA ASP A 115 23.92 24.27 -9.55
C ASP A 115 24.82 24.90 -8.49
N ARG A 116 25.31 24.12 -7.55
CA ARG A 116 26.23 24.60 -6.49
C ARG A 116 27.59 25.09 -6.99
N PHE A 117 27.90 24.81 -8.26
CA PHE A 117 29.15 25.25 -8.88
C PHE A 117 28.96 26.52 -9.71
N HIS A 118 27.70 26.92 -10.03
CA HIS A 118 27.38 28.07 -10.89
C HIS A 118 27.86 29.42 -10.33
N ASP A 119 27.69 29.66 -9.03
CA ASP A 119 27.96 30.95 -8.39
C ASP A 119 29.47 31.25 -8.19
N ARG A 120 30.32 30.32 -8.58
CA ARG A 120 31.75 30.45 -8.35
C ARG A 120 32.47 31.35 -9.37
N ALA A 121 31.72 31.92 -10.34
CA ALA A 121 32.25 32.78 -11.42
C ALA A 121 33.47 32.19 -12.14
N ALA A 122 33.64 30.89 -12.11
CA ALA A 122 34.77 30.17 -12.62
C ALA A 122 34.48 29.59 -14.00
N SER A 123 35.51 29.57 -14.83
CA SER A 123 35.45 28.86 -16.09
C SER A 123 35.61 27.35 -15.87
N LEU A 124 34.91 26.56 -16.67
CA LEU A 124 35.16 25.11 -16.77
C LEU A 124 36.36 24.76 -17.65
N SER A 125 37.14 25.75 -18.07
CA SER A 125 38.31 25.55 -18.92
C SER A 125 39.45 24.86 -18.16
N GLY A 126 39.90 23.72 -18.66
CA GLY A 126 41.07 23.02 -18.15
C GLY A 126 42.39 23.75 -18.38
N ALA A 127 42.39 24.80 -19.19
CA ALA A 127 43.59 25.60 -19.50
C ALA A 127 43.93 26.58 -18.36
N SER A 128 43.00 26.95 -17.50
CA SER A 128 43.24 27.78 -16.34
C SER A 128 43.40 26.96 -15.08
N ALA A 129 44.26 27.38 -14.14
CA ALA A 129 44.45 26.67 -12.88
C ALA A 129 43.15 26.59 -12.05
N GLN A 130 42.34 27.67 -12.06
CA GLN A 130 41.06 27.72 -11.37
C GLN A 130 40.02 26.80 -12.02
N GLY A 131 39.96 26.80 -13.37
CA GLY A 131 39.06 25.91 -14.09
C GLY A 131 39.43 24.44 -13.95
N ALA A 132 40.72 24.10 -13.99
CA ALA A 132 41.22 22.76 -13.75
C ALA A 132 40.90 22.26 -12.33
N ALA A 133 41.01 23.13 -11.32
CA ALA A 133 40.64 22.80 -9.95
C ALA A 133 39.13 22.53 -9.81
N LEU A 134 38.25 23.38 -10.40
CA LEU A 134 36.81 23.23 -10.40
C LEU A 134 36.38 21.93 -11.12
N ARG A 135 36.99 21.63 -12.27
CA ARG A 135 36.75 20.35 -12.98
C ARG A 135 37.12 19.15 -12.13
N SER A 136 38.29 19.20 -11.47
CA SER A 136 38.76 18.13 -10.59
C SER A 136 37.80 17.91 -9.40
N GLU A 137 37.25 18.98 -8.84
CA GLU A 137 36.24 18.93 -7.77
C GLU A 137 34.94 18.27 -8.27
N ILE A 138 34.36 18.76 -9.38
CA ILE A 138 33.15 18.23 -9.98
C ILE A 138 33.28 16.73 -10.31
N LEU A 139 34.38 16.37 -11.01
CA LEU A 139 34.61 14.99 -11.43
C LEU A 139 34.94 14.07 -10.24
N GLY A 140 35.59 14.61 -9.19
CA GLY A 140 35.85 13.86 -7.96
C GLY A 140 34.55 13.50 -7.22
N GLU A 141 33.66 14.45 -7.08
CA GLU A 141 32.32 14.21 -6.46
C GLU A 141 31.46 13.32 -7.32
N PHE A 142 31.43 13.53 -8.64
CA PHE A 142 30.69 12.66 -9.55
C PHE A 142 31.21 11.21 -9.51
N ARG A 143 32.52 11.02 -9.47
CA ARG A 143 33.12 9.67 -9.32
C ARG A 143 32.68 9.01 -8.02
N ALA A 144 32.67 9.72 -6.91
CA ALA A 144 32.19 9.19 -5.63
C ALA A 144 30.70 8.79 -5.70
N TYR A 145 29.88 9.59 -6.38
CA TYR A 145 28.46 9.29 -6.61
C TYR A 145 28.26 8.06 -7.49
N VAL A 146 29.01 7.95 -8.59
CA VAL A 146 29.00 6.78 -9.49
C VAL A 146 29.43 5.52 -8.73
N GLU A 147 30.55 5.56 -7.99
CA GLU A 147 31.03 4.42 -7.20
C GLU A 147 30.00 3.94 -6.16
N THR A 148 29.23 4.87 -5.60
CA THR A 148 28.18 4.54 -4.63
C THR A 148 27.01 3.77 -5.26
N TRP A 149 26.59 4.16 -6.47
CA TRP A 149 25.32 3.72 -7.04
C TRP A 149 25.45 2.82 -8.27
N LYS A 150 26.66 2.63 -8.83
CA LYS A 150 26.86 1.81 -10.05
C LYS A 150 26.33 0.38 -9.99
N ALA A 151 26.20 -0.17 -8.78
CA ALA A 151 25.68 -1.53 -8.57
C ALA A 151 24.18 -1.57 -8.25
N GLU A 152 23.47 -0.42 -8.31
CA GLU A 152 22.04 -0.37 -8.07
C GLU A 152 21.27 -1.03 -9.22
N PRO A 153 20.54 -2.15 -9.00
CA PRO A 153 19.90 -2.90 -10.10
C PRO A 153 18.83 -2.10 -10.84
N ARG A 154 18.27 -1.07 -10.20
CA ARG A 154 17.23 -0.23 -10.78
C ARG A 154 17.74 1.05 -11.43
N LEU A 155 19.05 1.23 -11.49
CA LEU A 155 19.67 2.37 -12.14
C LEU A 155 19.67 2.20 -13.65
N ILE A 156 19.05 3.13 -14.38
CA ILE A 156 19.07 3.21 -15.85
C ILE A 156 20.33 3.95 -16.29
N ALA A 157 20.46 5.20 -15.82
CA ALA A 157 21.55 6.10 -16.25
C ALA A 157 21.87 7.15 -15.19
N PHE A 158 23.09 7.65 -15.22
CA PHE A 158 23.47 8.90 -14.57
C PHE A 158 23.16 10.08 -15.49
N VAL A 159 22.53 11.12 -14.93
CA VAL A 159 22.16 12.37 -15.61
C VAL A 159 23.06 13.50 -15.11
N PHE A 160 24.01 13.93 -15.92
CA PHE A 160 25.03 14.89 -15.52
C PHE A 160 24.66 16.33 -15.92
N GLY A 161 24.32 17.14 -14.93
CA GLY A 161 23.88 18.52 -15.10
C GLY A 161 22.44 18.67 -15.61
N GLU A 162 21.88 19.83 -15.38
CA GLU A 162 20.53 20.24 -15.82
C GLU A 162 20.62 21.47 -16.71
N ASP A 163 20.31 21.31 -18.02
CA ASP A 163 20.29 22.38 -19.03
C ASP A 163 21.56 23.26 -19.05
N VAL A 164 22.72 22.70 -18.71
CA VAL A 164 23.97 23.43 -18.57
C VAL A 164 24.42 23.98 -19.92
N GLY A 165 24.28 23.18 -20.99
CA GLY A 165 24.69 23.59 -22.32
C GLY A 165 23.90 24.78 -22.86
N ALA A 166 22.58 24.81 -22.65
CA ALA A 166 21.70 25.87 -23.11
C ALA A 166 21.90 27.19 -22.37
N GLY A 167 22.12 27.13 -21.04
CA GLY A 167 22.34 28.30 -20.21
C GLY A 167 23.81 28.51 -19.79
N TYR A 168 24.76 28.02 -20.58
CA TYR A 168 26.17 27.98 -20.16
C TYR A 168 26.73 29.34 -19.75
N ALA A 169 26.51 30.37 -20.56
CA ALA A 169 27.07 31.71 -20.34
C ALA A 169 26.49 32.40 -19.08
N GLU A 170 25.33 31.97 -18.61
CA GLU A 170 24.71 32.45 -17.36
C GLU A 170 25.23 31.70 -16.13
N LYS A 171 25.62 30.44 -16.32
CA LYS A 171 26.05 29.53 -15.26
C LYS A 171 27.55 29.50 -15.03
N PHE A 172 28.32 29.56 -16.10
CA PHE A 172 29.81 29.48 -16.07
C PHE A 172 30.46 30.52 -16.99
N SER A 173 31.66 30.95 -16.67
CA SER A 173 32.47 31.74 -17.58
C SER A 173 33.25 30.84 -18.57
N GLY A 174 33.57 31.36 -19.75
CA GLY A 174 34.33 30.66 -20.79
C GLY A 174 33.48 30.13 -21.93
N SER A 175 33.87 29.04 -22.54
CA SER A 175 33.24 28.44 -23.72
C SER A 175 32.41 27.23 -23.35
N VAL A 176 31.26 27.09 -24.02
CA VAL A 176 30.42 25.86 -23.89
C VAL A 176 31.20 24.58 -24.29
N ALA A 177 32.26 24.70 -25.09
CA ALA A 177 33.20 23.60 -25.42
C ALA A 177 33.92 23.04 -24.17
N ASP A 178 34.12 23.90 -23.16
CA ASP A 178 34.73 23.46 -21.88
C ASP A 178 33.78 22.52 -21.14
N PHE A 179 32.44 22.78 -21.19
CA PHE A 179 31.45 21.87 -20.64
C PHE A 179 31.42 20.55 -21.41
N HIS A 180 31.54 20.59 -22.74
CA HIS A 180 31.57 19.37 -23.54
C HIS A 180 32.76 18.48 -23.22
N SER A 181 33.93 19.10 -22.98
CA SER A 181 35.09 18.36 -22.53
C SER A 181 34.90 17.74 -21.15
N LEU A 182 34.26 18.49 -20.21
CA LEU A 182 33.90 17.98 -18.89
C LEU A 182 32.88 16.82 -18.99
N LEU A 183 31.91 16.93 -19.89
CA LEU A 183 30.92 15.89 -20.12
C LEU A 183 31.56 14.59 -20.62
N ALA A 184 32.54 14.67 -21.53
CA ALA A 184 33.28 13.50 -22.01
C ALA A 184 34.10 12.84 -20.87
N GLU A 185 34.70 13.63 -19.98
CA GLU A 185 35.45 13.11 -18.82
C GLU A 185 34.48 12.45 -17.80
N ALA A 186 33.32 13.04 -17.59
CA ALA A 186 32.29 12.44 -16.75
C ALA A 186 31.75 11.11 -17.33
N ALA A 187 31.51 11.06 -18.64
CA ALA A 187 31.12 9.82 -19.33
C ALA A 187 32.18 8.71 -19.17
N ALA A 188 33.48 9.06 -19.27
CA ALA A 188 34.55 8.11 -19.04
C ALA A 188 34.55 7.54 -17.61
N ILE A 189 34.19 8.32 -16.60
CA ILE A 189 34.06 7.83 -15.22
C ILE A 189 33.03 6.73 -15.12
N VAL A 190 31.85 6.88 -15.77
CA VAL A 190 30.80 5.88 -15.76
C VAL A 190 31.24 4.62 -16.50
N LEU A 191 31.89 4.76 -17.66
CA LEU A 191 32.39 3.62 -18.42
C LEU A 191 33.47 2.84 -17.67
N ASP A 192 34.38 3.55 -17.00
CA ASP A 192 35.45 2.94 -16.21
C ASP A 192 34.96 2.24 -14.93
N ALA A 193 33.85 2.73 -14.37
CA ALA A 193 33.30 2.22 -13.14
C ALA A 193 32.43 0.96 -13.31
N GLY A 194 31.95 0.71 -14.54
CA GLY A 194 31.09 -0.42 -14.83
C GLY A 194 31.88 -1.70 -15.16
N GLY A 195 31.32 -2.88 -14.79
CA GLY A 195 31.85 -4.17 -15.20
C GLY A 195 31.50 -4.52 -16.67
N GLU A 196 30.93 -5.69 -16.90
CA GLU A 196 30.51 -6.13 -18.26
C GLU A 196 29.35 -5.28 -18.83
N THR A 197 28.50 -4.73 -17.97
CA THR A 197 27.36 -3.83 -18.32
C THR A 197 27.37 -2.58 -17.45
N PRO A 198 28.08 -1.52 -17.83
CA PRO A 198 28.09 -0.27 -17.08
C PRO A 198 26.71 0.43 -17.15
N PRO A 199 26.31 1.20 -16.12
CA PRO A 199 25.16 2.08 -16.20
C PRO A 199 25.26 3.02 -17.40
N LEU A 200 24.11 3.45 -17.93
CA LEU A 200 24.12 4.40 -19.03
C LEU A 200 24.45 5.83 -18.53
N PHE A 201 24.80 6.71 -19.45
CA PHE A 201 25.14 8.09 -19.15
C PHE A 201 24.44 9.04 -20.11
N THR A 202 23.89 10.13 -19.58
CA THR A 202 23.21 11.19 -20.34
C THR A 202 23.40 12.56 -19.71
N THR A 203 23.05 13.59 -20.44
CA THR A 203 22.90 14.98 -19.97
C THR A 203 21.62 15.58 -20.52
N THR A 204 21.10 16.65 -19.92
CA THR A 204 19.87 17.30 -20.35
C THR A 204 20.11 18.62 -21.06
N THR A 205 19.20 18.95 -22.00
CA THR A 205 19.15 20.24 -22.66
C THR A 205 17.69 20.67 -22.90
N SER A 206 17.39 21.95 -22.71
CA SER A 206 16.06 22.51 -23.00
C SER A 206 15.90 22.96 -24.46
N GLU A 207 16.99 23.00 -25.20
CA GLU A 207 16.98 23.45 -26.60
C GLU A 207 17.61 22.41 -27.53
N VAL A 208 16.89 22.12 -28.61
CA VAL A 208 17.44 21.33 -29.71
C VAL A 208 18.68 21.98 -30.32
N ALA A 209 18.74 23.33 -30.31
CA ALA A 209 19.93 24.09 -30.65
C ALA A 209 21.16 23.74 -29.81
N GLY A 210 20.97 23.41 -28.52
CA GLY A 210 22.01 22.88 -27.64
C GLY A 210 22.66 21.63 -28.19
N ILE A 211 21.92 20.66 -28.75
CA ILE A 211 22.45 19.46 -29.38
C ILE A 211 23.36 19.79 -30.54
N GLY A 212 23.10 20.85 -31.31
CA GLY A 212 23.89 21.24 -32.47
C GLY A 212 25.07 22.14 -32.17
N SER A 213 25.07 22.88 -31.05
CA SER A 213 26.27 23.63 -30.62
C SER A 213 27.36 22.71 -30.06
N PHE A 214 27.03 21.46 -29.78
CA PHE A 214 28.00 20.41 -29.46
C PHE A 214 28.84 19.97 -30.67
N VAL A 215 28.47 20.41 -31.90
CA VAL A 215 28.89 19.75 -33.11
C VAL A 215 29.35 20.71 -34.17
N ASN A 216 30.64 20.74 -34.34
CA ASN A 216 31.15 20.99 -35.67
C ASN A 216 31.12 19.67 -36.48
N GLY A 217 29.91 19.26 -36.89
CA GLY A 217 29.69 18.33 -38.00
C GLY A 217 29.75 16.83 -37.71
N SER A 218 30.04 16.32 -36.48
CA SER A 218 30.09 14.85 -36.26
C SER A 218 30.17 14.45 -34.80
N ASP A 219 29.13 14.57 -34.12
CA ASP A 219 29.21 14.80 -32.67
C ASP A 219 28.72 13.71 -31.76
N ASP A 220 28.02 12.75 -32.28
CA ASP A 220 27.95 11.43 -31.72
C ASP A 220 29.37 10.81 -31.56
N ALA A 221 30.32 11.17 -32.46
CA ALA A 221 31.70 10.76 -32.37
C ALA A 221 32.51 11.53 -31.31
N GLY A 222 32.15 12.79 -31.00
CA GLY A 222 32.79 13.61 -29.96
C GLY A 222 32.36 13.26 -28.55
N GLN A 223 31.25 12.49 -28.37
CA GLN A 223 30.72 12.06 -27.07
C GLN A 223 30.45 10.54 -27.06
N PRO A 224 31.48 9.70 -27.21
CA PRO A 224 31.28 8.25 -27.35
C PRO A 224 30.63 7.61 -26.11
N GLY A 225 30.87 8.16 -24.90
CA GLY A 225 30.31 7.66 -23.65
C GLY A 225 28.90 8.14 -23.37
N LEU A 226 28.35 9.09 -24.15
CA LEU A 226 26.96 9.51 -24.03
C LEU A 226 26.05 8.46 -24.69
N ALA A 227 25.24 7.76 -23.92
CA ALA A 227 24.41 6.68 -24.41
C ALA A 227 23.20 7.20 -25.23
N PHE A 228 22.59 8.29 -24.79
CA PHE A 228 21.45 8.96 -25.43
C PHE A 228 21.41 10.43 -25.01
N TRP A 229 20.70 11.23 -25.79
CA TRP A 229 20.40 12.63 -25.46
C TRP A 229 19.14 12.73 -24.62
N SER A 230 19.08 13.64 -23.67
CA SER A 230 17.89 13.95 -22.88
C SER A 230 17.44 15.38 -23.15
N VAL A 231 16.19 15.56 -23.58
CA VAL A 231 15.64 16.85 -24.00
C VAL A 231 14.46 17.24 -23.11
N ASN A 232 14.56 18.39 -22.46
CA ASN A 232 13.45 18.99 -21.73
C ASN A 232 12.61 19.81 -22.73
N HIS A 233 11.34 19.46 -22.92
CA HIS A 233 10.44 20.17 -23.79
C HIS A 233 9.13 20.51 -23.06
N LEU A 234 9.11 21.69 -22.46
CA LEU A 234 7.95 22.24 -21.76
C LEU A 234 7.11 23.12 -22.68
N GLY A 235 5.81 23.09 -22.53
CA GLY A 235 4.86 23.89 -23.27
C GLY A 235 3.82 23.10 -24.05
N ALA A 236 2.93 23.81 -24.77
CA ALA A 236 1.83 23.23 -25.53
C ALA A 236 2.16 22.92 -27.00
N GLU A 237 3.35 23.27 -27.48
CA GLU A 237 3.75 23.01 -28.86
C GLU A 237 3.82 21.51 -29.21
N ALA A 238 3.52 21.17 -30.46
CA ALA A 238 3.62 19.78 -30.93
C ALA A 238 5.07 19.30 -30.97
N LEU A 239 5.31 18.08 -30.49
CA LEU A 239 6.63 17.48 -30.43
C LEU A 239 7.20 17.10 -31.82
N GLU A 240 6.39 17.08 -32.87
CA GLU A 240 6.82 16.62 -34.20
C GLU A 240 7.99 17.47 -34.76
N GLY A 241 7.92 18.79 -34.60
CA GLY A 241 8.99 19.71 -35.01
C GLY A 241 10.29 19.42 -34.26
N VAL A 242 10.19 19.23 -32.93
CA VAL A 242 11.29 18.91 -32.05
C VAL A 242 11.95 17.60 -32.45
N PHE A 243 11.16 16.56 -32.67
CA PHE A 243 11.66 15.24 -33.06
C PHE A 243 12.42 15.28 -34.40
N ARG A 244 11.89 16.00 -35.37
CA ARG A 244 12.55 16.20 -36.67
C ARG A 244 13.89 16.95 -36.47
N ASP A 245 13.90 18.02 -35.72
CA ASP A 245 15.08 18.88 -35.53
C ASP A 245 16.18 18.16 -34.74
N ILE A 246 15.84 17.33 -33.73
CA ILE A 246 16.78 16.46 -33.02
C ILE A 246 17.42 15.48 -34.03
N ARG A 247 16.60 14.85 -34.87
CA ARG A 247 17.06 13.84 -35.83
C ARG A 247 18.07 14.39 -36.87
N LEU A 248 17.98 15.65 -37.18
CA LEU A 248 18.91 16.31 -38.05
C LEU A 248 20.28 16.55 -37.41
N LYS A 249 20.39 16.41 -36.08
CA LYS A 249 21.59 16.77 -35.32
C LYS A 249 22.31 15.56 -34.73
N THR A 250 21.62 14.49 -34.45
CA THR A 250 22.20 13.28 -33.82
C THR A 250 21.62 12.00 -34.40
N ALA A 251 22.45 10.97 -34.47
CA ALA A 251 22.03 9.58 -34.77
C ALA A 251 21.67 8.80 -33.51
N LYS A 252 22.09 9.27 -32.32
CA LYS A 252 21.79 8.63 -31.04
C LYS A 252 20.30 8.69 -30.71
N PRO A 253 19.76 7.75 -29.94
CA PRO A 253 18.42 7.85 -29.39
C PRO A 253 18.30 9.01 -28.41
N PHE A 254 17.08 9.45 -28.15
CA PHE A 254 16.84 10.51 -27.19
C PHE A 254 15.62 10.22 -26.30
N LEU A 255 15.67 10.79 -25.10
CA LEU A 255 14.63 10.78 -24.10
C LEU A 255 13.98 12.16 -24.01
N VAL A 256 12.65 12.25 -23.96
CA VAL A 256 11.98 13.47 -23.54
C VAL A 256 12.03 13.54 -22.03
N SER A 257 13.10 14.14 -21.49
CA SER A 257 13.45 14.06 -20.05
C SER A 257 12.61 14.95 -19.15
N ALA A 258 11.85 15.87 -19.72
CA ALA A 258 10.77 16.62 -19.07
C ALA A 258 9.78 17.11 -20.13
N PHE A 259 8.48 16.80 -19.98
CA PHE A 259 7.41 17.33 -20.81
C PHE A 259 6.22 17.76 -19.95
N GLY A 260 5.43 18.71 -20.43
CA GLY A 260 4.21 19.16 -19.76
C GLY A 260 4.01 20.65 -19.83
N ILE A 261 2.91 21.07 -19.24
CA ILE A 261 2.57 22.49 -18.99
C ILE A 261 2.23 22.68 -17.51
N ASP A 262 2.31 23.90 -17.04
CA ASP A 262 1.81 24.26 -15.72
C ASP A 262 0.27 24.24 -15.67
N ALA A 263 -0.26 24.26 -14.46
CA ALA A 263 -1.69 24.25 -14.18
C ALA A 263 -2.25 25.66 -13.92
N TYR A 264 -1.44 26.70 -14.01
CA TYR A 264 -1.87 28.08 -13.75
C TYR A 264 -1.93 28.89 -15.04
N ASP A 265 -3.09 29.46 -15.32
CA ASP A 265 -3.31 30.39 -16.42
C ASP A 265 -3.13 31.83 -15.90
N GLY A 266 -2.00 32.44 -16.23
CA GLY A 266 -1.64 33.80 -15.81
C GLY A 266 -2.49 34.88 -16.47
N GLU A 267 -3.04 34.63 -17.67
CA GLU A 267 -3.92 35.56 -18.37
C GLU A 267 -5.28 35.67 -17.65
N ASN A 268 -5.87 34.56 -17.29
CA ASN A 268 -7.17 34.48 -16.62
C ASN A 268 -7.05 34.42 -15.07
N GLN A 269 -5.84 34.32 -14.51
CA GLN A 269 -5.54 34.26 -13.09
C GLN A 269 -6.28 33.12 -12.38
N LEU A 270 -6.30 31.92 -12.98
CA LEU A 270 -6.98 30.74 -12.44
C LEU A 270 -6.14 29.49 -12.58
N VAL A 271 -6.45 28.49 -11.75
CA VAL A 271 -5.87 27.15 -11.86
C VAL A 271 -6.69 26.34 -12.85
N ASP A 272 -6.11 26.00 -14.00
CA ASP A 272 -6.73 25.18 -15.06
C ASP A 272 -6.11 23.78 -15.13
N GLY A 273 -6.53 22.91 -14.21
CA GLY A 273 -6.09 21.53 -14.18
C GLY A 273 -6.58 20.70 -15.38
N GLU A 274 -7.67 21.12 -16.05
CA GLU A 274 -8.18 20.40 -17.23
C GLU A 274 -7.34 20.71 -18.46
N ALA A 275 -6.88 21.95 -18.66
CA ALA A 275 -5.91 22.27 -19.70
C ALA A 275 -4.61 21.49 -19.51
N GLN A 276 -4.10 21.39 -18.27
CA GLN A 276 -2.94 20.57 -17.94
C GLN A 276 -3.19 19.08 -18.27
N ALA A 277 -4.37 18.54 -17.93
CA ALA A 277 -4.74 17.16 -18.24
C ALA A 277 -4.84 16.88 -19.74
N ALA A 278 -5.40 17.80 -20.51
CA ALA A 278 -5.48 17.70 -21.97
C ALA A 278 -4.08 17.68 -22.61
N ALA A 279 -3.18 18.55 -22.13
CA ALA A 279 -1.79 18.54 -22.55
C ALA A 279 -1.07 17.23 -22.17
N ALA A 280 -1.34 16.71 -20.97
CA ALA A 280 -0.77 15.45 -20.50
C ALA A 280 -1.16 14.28 -21.41
N ARG A 281 -2.45 14.13 -21.75
CA ARG A 281 -2.92 13.11 -22.71
C ARG A 281 -2.26 13.25 -24.08
N SER A 282 -2.31 14.45 -24.65
CA SER A 282 -1.80 14.71 -25.99
C SER A 282 -0.29 14.42 -26.09
N ARG A 283 0.52 14.86 -25.10
CA ARG A 283 1.97 14.66 -25.10
C ARG A 283 2.36 13.21 -24.86
N ALA A 284 1.73 12.56 -23.87
CA ALA A 284 2.00 11.14 -23.61
C ALA A 284 1.69 10.27 -24.83
N LEU A 285 0.57 10.52 -25.50
CA LEU A 285 0.20 9.83 -26.74
C LEU A 285 1.21 10.08 -27.86
N ASP A 286 1.66 11.32 -28.05
CA ASP A 286 2.60 11.72 -29.10
C ASP A 286 3.99 11.06 -28.87
N ILE A 287 4.47 11.04 -27.64
CA ILE A 287 5.71 10.35 -27.27
C ILE A 287 5.55 8.84 -27.49
N GLN A 288 4.47 8.24 -26.98
CA GLN A 288 4.22 6.80 -27.06
C GLN A 288 4.15 6.31 -28.51
N ALA A 289 3.50 7.06 -29.40
CA ALA A 289 3.40 6.71 -30.82
C ALA A 289 4.76 6.65 -31.55
N ARG A 290 5.79 7.29 -30.99
CA ARG A 290 7.15 7.36 -31.57
C ARG A 290 8.19 6.55 -30.81
N THR A 291 7.82 6.03 -29.63
CA THR A 291 8.73 5.23 -28.79
C THR A 291 9.02 3.87 -29.46
N GLY A 292 10.28 3.51 -29.55
CA GLY A 292 10.74 2.24 -30.13
C GLY A 292 10.66 2.18 -31.67
N GLY A 293 10.33 3.29 -32.35
CA GLY A 293 10.34 3.37 -33.80
C GLY A 293 11.75 3.37 -34.39
N SER A 294 11.96 2.63 -35.47
CA SER A 294 13.29 2.58 -36.14
C SER A 294 13.67 3.91 -36.80
N PHE A 295 12.70 4.76 -37.13
CA PHE A 295 12.94 6.01 -37.86
C PHE A 295 13.16 7.23 -36.91
N LEU A 296 12.49 7.22 -35.76
CA LEU A 296 12.65 8.24 -34.71
C LEU A 296 12.91 7.51 -33.39
N PRO A 297 14.16 7.45 -32.93
CA PRO A 297 14.54 6.65 -31.77
C PRO A 297 14.23 7.40 -30.47
N VAL A 298 12.95 7.53 -30.13
CA VAL A 298 12.48 8.07 -28.85
C VAL A 298 12.47 6.94 -27.82
N LEU A 299 13.14 7.13 -26.68
CA LEU A 299 13.20 6.16 -25.59
C LEU A 299 11.96 6.21 -24.68
N GLY A 300 11.20 7.29 -24.75
CA GLY A 300 10.04 7.56 -23.92
C GLY A 300 10.02 8.99 -23.39
N GLY A 301 9.31 9.22 -22.28
CA GLY A 301 9.23 10.54 -21.69
C GLY A 301 8.86 10.57 -20.20
N LEU A 302 9.22 11.68 -19.54
CA LEU A 302 8.92 11.94 -18.14
C LEU A 302 8.11 13.25 -18.02
N TRP A 303 7.06 13.20 -17.20
CA TRP A 303 6.33 14.43 -16.84
C TRP A 303 7.21 15.34 -15.97
N ALA A 304 7.10 16.64 -16.15
CA ALA A 304 8.05 17.64 -15.68
C ALA A 304 8.11 17.86 -14.15
N GLY A 305 7.12 17.38 -13.37
CA GLY A 305 7.12 17.48 -11.92
C GLY A 305 6.10 16.55 -11.28
N PHE A 306 6.49 15.82 -10.25
CA PHE A 306 5.57 15.00 -9.49
C PHE A 306 4.69 15.87 -8.58
N VAL A 307 5.31 16.79 -7.84
CA VAL A 307 4.67 17.73 -6.91
C VAL A 307 5.01 19.15 -7.34
N ASP A 308 4.12 20.10 -7.05
CA ASP A 308 4.41 21.52 -7.20
C ASP A 308 5.62 21.93 -6.38
N GLU A 309 6.55 22.65 -7.00
CA GLU A 309 7.86 22.97 -6.45
C GLU A 309 7.94 24.41 -5.95
N TRP A 310 7.39 24.70 -4.76
CA TRP A 310 7.30 26.04 -4.16
C TRP A 310 8.65 26.69 -3.86
N TRP A 311 9.73 25.96 -4.04
CA TRP A 311 11.09 26.45 -3.85
C TRP A 311 11.68 27.18 -5.09
N ARG A 312 11.01 27.08 -6.22
CA ARG A 312 11.57 27.61 -7.49
C ARG A 312 11.58 29.12 -7.56
N ARG A 313 10.64 29.78 -6.88
CA ARG A 313 10.52 31.25 -6.92
C ARG A 313 9.95 31.80 -5.60
N GLY A 314 10.27 33.09 -5.33
CA GLY A 314 9.65 33.77 -4.21
C GLY A 314 9.99 33.19 -2.84
N ALA A 315 9.00 33.11 -1.97
CA ALA A 315 9.13 32.55 -0.62
C ALA A 315 8.72 31.08 -0.62
N ASN A 316 9.61 30.18 -0.28
CA ASN A 316 9.38 28.70 -0.29
C ASN A 316 8.14 28.23 0.53
N SER A 317 7.60 29.12 1.36
CA SER A 317 6.40 28.85 2.18
C SER A 317 5.09 29.28 1.52
N GLN A 318 5.13 29.87 0.32
CA GLN A 318 3.96 30.34 -0.44
C GLN A 318 4.19 30.04 -1.91
N GLN A 319 3.17 29.50 -2.57
CA GLN A 319 3.22 29.25 -4.00
C GLN A 319 3.22 30.58 -4.79
N ASP A 320 4.17 30.74 -5.69
CA ASP A 320 4.32 31.94 -6.50
C ASP A 320 3.42 31.84 -7.76
N PHE A 321 2.70 32.90 -8.05
CA PHE A 321 1.84 33.06 -9.21
C PHE A 321 2.49 33.85 -10.36
N SER A 322 3.72 34.32 -10.17
CA SER A 322 4.40 35.07 -11.21
C SER A 322 4.90 34.16 -12.32
N GLY A 323 4.61 34.53 -13.55
CA GLY A 323 5.07 33.82 -14.74
C GLY A 323 6.43 34.33 -15.26
N VAL A 324 7.10 33.49 -16.03
CA VAL A 324 8.26 33.84 -16.84
C VAL A 324 7.82 33.76 -18.31
N PRO A 325 8.10 34.80 -19.13
CA PRO A 325 7.74 34.77 -20.53
C PRO A 325 8.23 33.53 -21.26
N ASN A 326 7.33 32.81 -21.90
CA ASN A 326 7.62 31.62 -22.70
C ASN A 326 6.53 31.39 -23.74
N GLU A 327 6.81 31.68 -25.02
CA GLU A 327 5.88 31.58 -26.13
C GLU A 327 5.33 30.16 -26.37
N ARG A 328 5.93 29.14 -25.78
CA ARG A 328 5.48 27.74 -25.89
C ARG A 328 4.29 27.41 -25.01
N PHE A 329 3.95 28.26 -24.04
CA PHE A 329 2.82 28.09 -23.15
C PHE A 329 1.56 28.80 -23.67
N PRO A 330 0.35 28.30 -23.34
CA PRO A 330 -0.90 28.86 -23.86
C PRO A 330 -1.09 30.34 -23.54
N ASP A 331 -0.73 30.76 -22.33
CA ASP A 331 -0.78 32.16 -21.87
C ASP A 331 0.56 32.90 -22.08
N LYS A 332 1.49 32.31 -22.84
CA LYS A 332 2.85 32.79 -23.11
C LYS A 332 3.72 33.00 -21.86
N GLN A 333 3.42 32.31 -20.82
CA GLN A 333 4.18 32.32 -19.58
C GLN A 333 4.34 30.89 -19.03
N ILE A 334 5.46 30.60 -18.39
CA ILE A 334 5.63 29.43 -17.56
C ILE A 334 5.54 29.83 -16.08
N HIS A 335 4.73 29.14 -15.33
CA HIS A 335 4.63 29.27 -13.87
C HIS A 335 5.32 28.05 -13.22
N PRO A 336 6.62 28.15 -12.90
CA PRO A 336 7.46 26.97 -12.57
C PRO A 336 6.99 26.19 -11.36
N GLU A 337 6.26 26.82 -10.45
CA GLU A 337 5.74 26.20 -9.24
C GLU A 337 4.42 25.44 -9.44
N TRP A 338 3.88 25.39 -10.66
CA TRP A 338 2.57 24.82 -10.99
C TRP A 338 2.65 23.61 -11.92
N MET A 339 3.85 23.02 -12.07
CA MET A 339 4.11 21.90 -12.99
C MET A 339 3.69 20.53 -12.44
N GLY A 340 3.40 20.42 -11.15
CA GLY A 340 3.16 19.15 -10.46
C GLY A 340 1.89 18.41 -10.91
N LEU A 341 1.94 17.09 -10.85
CA LEU A 341 0.75 16.22 -10.91
C LEU A 341 -0.03 16.24 -9.58
N PHE A 342 0.65 16.64 -8.50
CA PHE A 342 0.08 16.86 -7.20
C PHE A 342 0.37 18.28 -6.71
N THR A 343 -0.61 18.84 -6.01
CA THR A 343 -0.41 20.07 -5.25
C THR A 343 -0.25 19.72 -3.77
N PRO A 344 0.81 20.18 -3.09
CA PRO A 344 0.95 19.98 -1.67
C PRO A 344 0.07 20.96 -0.91
N ASP A 345 -0.41 20.57 0.27
CA ASP A 345 -1.05 21.49 1.21
C ASP A 345 -0.25 21.59 2.51
N LYS A 346 -0.51 22.64 3.29
CA LYS A 346 0.21 22.92 4.56
C LYS A 346 -0.25 22.03 5.72
N THR A 347 -1.12 21.05 5.45
CA THR A 347 -1.59 20.12 6.49
C THR A 347 -0.54 19.01 6.70
N GLY A 348 -0.34 18.64 7.96
CA GLY A 348 0.63 17.64 8.36
C GLY A 348 1.78 18.21 9.20
N LEU A 349 2.76 17.36 9.51
CA LEU A 349 4.00 17.76 10.15
C LEU A 349 4.84 18.64 9.22
N ALA A 350 5.62 19.57 9.80
CA ALA A 350 6.62 20.34 9.06
C ALA A 350 7.51 19.39 8.24
N GLY A 351 7.65 19.66 6.95
CA GLY A 351 8.41 18.82 6.03
C GLY A 351 7.66 17.61 5.42
N LEU A 352 6.39 17.34 5.79
CA LEU A 352 5.61 16.19 5.31
C LEU A 352 4.18 16.61 4.96
N ASN A 353 4.05 17.43 3.91
CA ASN A 353 2.78 17.97 3.45
C ASN A 353 1.85 16.88 2.87
N SER A 354 0.55 17.05 3.04
CA SER A 354 -0.44 16.24 2.29
C SER A 354 -0.43 16.59 0.81
N LEU A 355 -0.72 15.63 -0.04
CA LEU A 355 -0.77 15.78 -1.49
C LEU A 355 -2.20 15.63 -2.02
N ARG A 356 -2.57 16.46 -2.98
CA ARG A 356 -3.84 16.35 -3.73
C ARG A 356 -3.55 16.15 -5.21
N PRO A 357 -4.11 15.10 -5.84
CA PRO A 357 -3.89 14.85 -7.27
C PRO A 357 -4.60 15.90 -8.13
N ARG A 358 -3.97 16.27 -9.23
CA ARG A 358 -4.60 17.07 -10.30
C ARG A 358 -5.19 16.17 -11.38
N PRO A 359 -6.12 16.68 -12.21
CA PRO A 359 -6.67 15.94 -13.34
C PRO A 359 -5.60 15.35 -14.26
N ALA A 360 -4.46 16.00 -14.41
CA ALA A 360 -3.33 15.52 -15.21
C ALA A 360 -2.77 14.17 -14.75
N TYR A 361 -2.81 13.88 -13.44
CA TYR A 361 -2.42 12.57 -12.90
C TYR A 361 -3.27 11.44 -13.51
N PHE A 362 -4.59 11.59 -13.45
CA PHE A 362 -5.53 10.60 -13.98
C PHE A 362 -5.46 10.49 -15.50
N ALA A 363 -5.23 11.64 -16.17
CA ALA A 363 -5.05 11.67 -17.61
C ALA A 363 -3.83 10.87 -18.09
N LEU A 364 -2.69 10.98 -17.38
CA LEU A 364 -1.51 10.15 -17.66
C LEU A 364 -1.73 8.68 -17.32
N ALA A 365 -2.39 8.39 -16.20
CA ALA A 365 -2.71 7.00 -15.83
C ALA A 365 -3.56 6.32 -16.91
N GLU A 366 -4.55 7.00 -17.45
CA GLU A 366 -5.35 6.52 -18.57
C GLU A 366 -4.48 6.20 -19.80
N GLN A 367 -3.58 7.13 -20.19
CA GLN A 367 -2.69 6.93 -21.33
C GLN A 367 -1.67 5.81 -21.14
N TRP A 368 -1.23 5.59 -19.91
CA TRP A 368 -0.29 4.52 -19.57
C TRP A 368 -0.98 3.22 -19.19
N ALA A 369 -2.30 3.13 -19.38
CA ALA A 369 -3.16 1.97 -19.09
C ALA A 369 -3.01 1.46 -17.65
N ALA A 370 -2.91 2.40 -16.71
CA ALA A 370 -2.78 2.13 -15.29
C ALA A 370 -4.11 2.32 -14.55
N SER A 371 -4.18 1.68 -13.39
CA SER A 371 -5.28 1.89 -12.44
C SER A 371 -4.73 2.62 -11.22
N PRO A 372 -5.03 3.90 -11.05
CA PRO A 372 -4.68 4.64 -9.84
C PRO A 372 -5.15 3.93 -8.57
N PRO A 373 -4.44 4.09 -7.44
CA PRO A 373 -4.87 3.52 -6.17
C PRO A 373 -6.29 3.96 -5.78
N ASP A 374 -7.12 3.03 -5.33
CA ASP A 374 -8.48 3.30 -4.84
C ASP A 374 -8.50 4.37 -3.74
N GLU A 375 -7.43 4.41 -2.96
CA GLU A 375 -7.23 5.34 -1.87
C GLU A 375 -7.21 6.82 -2.28
N LEU A 376 -6.90 7.13 -3.54
CA LEU A 376 -6.96 8.51 -4.06
C LEU A 376 -8.39 9.06 -4.15
N THR A 377 -9.39 8.19 -4.23
CA THR A 377 -10.81 8.57 -4.32
C THR A 377 -11.53 8.55 -2.97
N MET A 378 -10.85 8.11 -1.88
CA MET A 378 -11.44 8.09 -0.55
C MET A 378 -11.63 9.51 -0.01
N ALA A 379 -12.83 9.80 0.46
CA ALA A 379 -13.12 11.05 1.15
C ALA A 379 -12.43 11.09 2.53
N GLY A 380 -12.09 12.29 2.99
CA GLY A 380 -11.47 12.49 4.30
C GLY A 380 -9.96 12.24 4.32
N ALA A 381 -9.35 12.48 5.48
CA ALA A 381 -7.95 12.20 5.76
C ALA A 381 -7.84 11.03 6.75
N PRO A 382 -6.79 10.20 6.65
CA PRO A 382 -6.56 9.17 7.66
C PRO A 382 -6.43 9.82 9.04
N ARG A 383 -6.90 9.15 10.07
CA ARG A 383 -6.87 9.71 11.42
C ARG A 383 -6.43 8.68 12.45
N ILE A 384 -5.37 8.96 13.16
CA ILE A 384 -4.94 8.18 14.31
C ILE A 384 -5.79 8.59 15.51
N ALA A 385 -6.36 7.62 16.22
CA ALA A 385 -7.11 7.89 17.45
C ALA A 385 -6.18 8.47 18.55
N PRO A 386 -6.66 9.32 19.48
CA PRO A 386 -5.81 9.93 20.51
C PRO A 386 -4.99 8.93 21.32
N ASP A 387 -5.54 7.77 21.60
CA ASP A 387 -4.89 6.66 22.30
C ASP A 387 -4.59 5.47 21.39
N GLY A 388 -4.50 5.71 20.08
CA GLY A 388 -4.46 4.66 19.07
C GLY A 388 -3.11 4.00 18.86
N ILE A 389 -2.04 4.46 19.51
CA ILE A 389 -0.70 3.88 19.32
C ILE A 389 -0.29 3.11 20.56
N ALA A 390 0.06 1.83 20.37
CA ALA A 390 0.54 0.95 21.43
C ALA A 390 1.44 -0.16 20.86
N ALA A 391 2.19 -0.84 21.71
CA ALA A 391 2.87 -2.07 21.33
C ALA A 391 1.86 -3.11 20.87
N THR A 392 2.19 -3.85 19.81
CA THR A 392 1.24 -4.77 19.16
C THR A 392 0.67 -5.78 20.15
N SER A 393 -0.65 -5.94 20.09
CA SER A 393 -1.42 -6.85 20.98
C SER A 393 -1.25 -6.55 22.48
N SER A 394 -0.93 -5.31 22.83
CA SER A 394 -0.74 -4.84 24.21
C SER A 394 -1.40 -3.48 24.40
N THR A 395 -1.53 -3.05 25.66
CA THR A 395 -1.92 -1.69 26.05
C THR A 395 -0.72 -0.81 26.37
N GLN A 396 0.50 -1.33 26.26
CA GLN A 396 1.74 -0.63 26.50
C GLN A 396 1.93 0.49 25.49
N ARG A 397 2.02 1.75 25.94
CA ARG A 397 2.14 2.94 25.08
C ARG A 397 3.56 3.36 24.79
N THR A 398 4.49 3.12 25.72
CA THR A 398 5.91 3.26 25.44
C THR A 398 6.32 2.16 24.47
N LEU A 399 6.93 2.52 23.35
CA LEU A 399 7.39 1.62 22.31
C LEU A 399 8.87 1.34 22.48
N ALA A 400 9.32 0.19 22.07
CA ALA A 400 10.75 -0.14 22.00
C ALA A 400 11.28 -0.03 20.58
N LYS A 401 12.54 0.38 20.43
CA LYS A 401 13.27 0.24 19.16
C LYS A 401 13.29 -1.21 18.72
N GLY A 402 13.02 -1.45 17.43
CA GLY A 402 12.88 -2.81 16.88
C GLY A 402 11.62 -3.55 17.28
N GLY A 403 10.81 -3.02 18.21
CA GLY A 403 9.57 -3.59 18.67
C GLY A 403 8.41 -3.40 17.69
N LEU A 404 7.37 -4.21 17.83
CA LEU A 404 6.17 -4.11 17.00
C LEU A 404 5.17 -3.11 17.58
N VAL A 405 4.57 -2.31 16.70
CA VAL A 405 3.61 -1.25 17.02
C VAL A 405 2.32 -1.43 16.24
N THR A 406 1.21 -1.11 16.89
CA THR A 406 -0.12 -1.02 16.27
C THR A 406 -0.63 0.41 16.35
N PHE A 407 -1.10 0.93 15.22
CA PHE A 407 -1.86 2.17 15.12
C PHE A 407 -3.33 1.80 14.95
N ARG A 408 -4.21 2.46 15.69
CA ARG A 408 -5.67 2.36 15.54
C ARG A 408 -6.25 3.72 15.21
N GLY A 409 -7.23 3.71 14.33
CA GLY A 409 -7.81 4.94 13.85
C GLY A 409 -8.90 4.72 12.81
N THR A 410 -8.93 5.57 11.80
CA THR A 410 -9.88 5.48 10.69
C THR A 410 -9.21 5.89 9.38
N GLU A 411 -9.74 5.38 8.28
CA GLU A 411 -9.36 5.79 6.92
C GLU A 411 -7.88 5.48 6.57
N PHE A 412 -7.26 4.44 7.16
CA PHE A 412 -5.86 4.12 6.87
C PHE A 412 -5.68 3.44 5.51
N ALA A 413 -6.58 2.55 5.11
CA ALA A 413 -6.52 1.88 3.80
C ALA A 413 -7.92 1.60 3.25
N ALA A 414 -8.05 1.55 1.92
CA ALA A 414 -9.30 1.18 1.26
C ALA A 414 -9.61 -0.32 1.35
N LYS A 415 -8.57 -1.12 1.51
CA LYS A 415 -8.67 -2.59 1.60
C LYS A 415 -7.55 -3.15 2.48
N MET A 416 -7.82 -4.30 3.07
CA MET A 416 -6.84 -5.03 3.85
C MET A 416 -5.62 -5.41 3.01
N ARG A 417 -4.43 -5.18 3.58
CA ARG A 417 -3.13 -5.57 3.04
C ARG A 417 -2.26 -6.16 4.13
N SER A 418 -1.43 -7.13 3.78
CA SER A 418 -0.46 -7.71 4.71
C SER A 418 0.84 -8.05 3.99
N ALA A 419 1.94 -8.00 4.71
CA ALA A 419 3.25 -8.42 4.26
C ALA A 419 3.62 -9.80 4.82
N ASP A 420 4.68 -10.40 4.28
CA ASP A 420 5.33 -11.57 4.87
C ASP A 420 5.92 -11.21 6.23
N ALA A 421 5.72 -12.06 7.23
CA ALA A 421 6.14 -11.80 8.61
C ALA A 421 7.66 -11.70 8.78
N GLY A 422 8.43 -12.28 7.87
CA GLY A 422 9.90 -12.26 7.86
C GLY A 422 10.50 -11.10 7.07
N ASN A 423 9.70 -10.42 6.25
CA ASN A 423 10.16 -9.31 5.42
C ASN A 423 9.08 -8.24 5.27
N LEU A 424 9.17 -7.19 6.07
CA LEU A 424 8.21 -6.11 6.12
C LEU A 424 8.66 -4.96 5.20
N PRO A 425 7.87 -4.61 4.17
CA PRO A 425 8.16 -3.46 3.32
C PRO A 425 7.89 -2.15 4.08
N LEU A 426 8.47 -1.06 3.61
CA LEU A 426 8.21 0.28 4.17
C LEU A 426 6.85 0.87 3.78
N GLN A 427 6.13 0.19 2.88
CA GLN A 427 4.81 0.61 2.39
C GLN A 427 3.95 -0.61 2.03
N LEU A 428 2.64 -0.50 2.23
CA LEU A 428 1.65 -1.49 1.79
C LEU A 428 0.69 -0.87 0.77
N GLY A 429 1.06 -0.97 -0.51
CA GLY A 429 0.43 -0.18 -1.56
C GLY A 429 0.65 1.31 -1.28
N PRO A 430 -0.37 2.18 -1.33
CA PRO A 430 -0.21 3.61 -1.09
C PRO A 430 -0.29 4.01 0.40
N VAL A 431 -0.13 3.05 1.32
CA VAL A 431 -0.13 3.30 2.77
C VAL A 431 1.28 3.20 3.32
N SER A 432 1.70 4.21 4.08
CA SER A 432 2.97 4.25 4.82
C SER A 432 2.80 4.92 6.18
N ALA A 433 3.75 4.72 7.07
CA ALA A 433 3.76 5.38 8.37
C ALA A 433 5.18 5.81 8.75
N CYS A 434 5.27 6.87 9.52
CA CYS A 434 6.54 7.45 9.94
C CYS A 434 6.54 7.83 11.41
N ILE A 435 7.68 7.64 12.07
CA ILE A 435 7.98 8.18 13.39
C ILE A 435 9.19 9.09 13.27
N GLU A 436 9.02 10.37 13.60
CA GLU A 436 10.06 11.40 13.54
C GLU A 436 10.85 11.40 12.23
N GLY A 437 10.16 11.30 11.10
CA GLY A 437 10.79 11.30 9.78
C GLY A 437 11.43 9.97 9.34
N GLN A 438 11.33 8.92 10.13
CA GLN A 438 11.78 7.58 9.77
C GLN A 438 10.59 6.69 9.37
N PRO A 439 10.60 6.09 8.18
CA PRO A 439 9.53 5.19 7.75
C PRO A 439 9.54 3.88 8.53
N LEU A 440 8.36 3.36 8.83
CA LEU A 440 8.17 2.10 9.52
C LEU A 440 8.04 0.96 8.51
N PRO A 441 8.75 -0.16 8.71
CA PRO A 441 8.38 -1.41 8.06
C PRO A 441 6.98 -1.85 8.48
N LEU A 442 6.10 -2.13 7.50
CA LEU A 442 4.67 -2.40 7.72
C LEU A 442 4.34 -3.88 7.57
N GLN A 443 3.62 -4.42 8.54
CA GLN A 443 3.12 -5.80 8.55
C GLN A 443 1.69 -5.90 8.01
N TYR A 444 0.85 -4.93 8.36
CA TYR A 444 -0.59 -4.99 8.12
C TYR A 444 -1.18 -3.59 7.99
N ALA A 445 -2.18 -3.44 7.13
CA ALA A 445 -2.99 -2.23 7.02
C ALA A 445 -4.41 -2.58 6.57
N ASP A 446 -5.40 -2.01 7.26
CA ASP A 446 -6.81 -1.97 6.84
C ASP A 446 -7.41 -0.58 7.13
N GLU A 447 -8.73 -0.44 7.08
CA GLU A 447 -9.41 0.84 7.31
C GLU A 447 -9.15 1.41 8.70
N GLY A 448 -9.05 0.57 9.75
CA GLY A 448 -8.97 0.95 11.16
C GLY A 448 -7.66 0.64 11.87
N GLU A 449 -6.84 -0.19 11.29
CA GLU A 449 -5.61 -0.69 11.94
C GLU A 449 -4.42 -0.71 10.98
N LEU A 450 -3.26 -0.31 11.51
CA LEU A 450 -1.97 -0.45 10.84
C LEU A 450 -0.97 -1.02 11.84
N ARG A 451 -0.18 -2.02 11.41
CA ARG A 451 0.88 -2.63 12.22
C ARG A 451 2.22 -2.52 11.53
N GLY A 452 3.26 -2.29 12.31
CA GLY A 452 4.62 -2.20 11.79
C GLY A 452 5.68 -2.38 12.87
N GLN A 453 6.94 -2.20 12.48
CA GLN A 453 8.08 -2.23 13.36
C GLN A 453 8.61 -0.82 13.62
N VAL A 454 8.86 -0.47 14.87
CA VAL A 454 9.61 0.73 15.22
C VAL A 454 11.05 0.57 14.73
N PRO A 455 11.59 1.48 13.91
CA PRO A 455 12.96 1.32 13.39
C PRO A 455 13.99 1.21 14.51
N TRP A 456 14.99 0.33 14.35
CA TRP A 456 16.07 0.15 15.31
C TRP A 456 16.89 1.44 15.54
N GLY A 457 17.00 2.27 14.50
CA GLY A 457 17.70 3.57 14.53
C GLY A 457 16.89 4.74 15.10
N SER A 458 15.68 4.53 15.58
CA SER A 458 14.84 5.60 16.15
C SER A 458 15.54 6.28 17.33
N ARG A 459 15.36 7.61 17.46
CA ARG A 459 15.75 8.30 18.70
C ARG A 459 14.90 7.79 19.86
N GLY A 460 15.44 7.90 21.08
CA GLY A 460 14.64 7.76 22.30
C GLY A 460 13.91 9.06 22.64
N GLY A 461 12.82 8.94 23.42
CA GLY A 461 12.03 10.04 23.93
C GLY A 461 10.68 10.22 23.24
N LEU A 462 10.09 11.39 23.43
CA LEU A 462 8.80 11.73 22.84
C LEU A 462 9.00 12.14 21.39
N LEU A 463 8.43 11.36 20.48
CA LEU A 463 8.52 11.50 19.02
C LEU A 463 7.12 11.73 18.43
N SER A 464 7.06 12.11 17.15
CA SER A 464 5.79 12.32 16.45
C SER A 464 5.55 11.23 15.41
N ALA A 465 4.37 10.62 15.43
CA ALA A 465 3.95 9.57 14.49
C ALA A 465 2.85 10.07 13.54
N VAL A 466 2.96 9.69 12.26
CA VAL A 466 2.02 10.04 11.19
C VAL A 466 1.80 8.84 10.28
N VAL A 467 0.58 8.66 9.80
CA VAL A 467 0.20 7.70 8.74
C VAL A 467 -0.10 8.46 7.46
N TYR A 468 0.36 7.94 6.33
CA TYR A 468 0.03 8.44 4.99
C TYR A 468 -0.83 7.43 4.24
N ARG A 469 -1.90 7.92 3.64
CA ARG A 469 -2.74 7.18 2.70
C ARG A 469 -2.80 7.94 1.39
N ALA A 470 -2.23 7.36 0.34
CA ALA A 470 -2.20 7.97 -1.00
C ALA A 470 -1.77 9.45 -1.00
N GLY A 471 -0.72 9.75 -0.26
CA GLY A 471 -0.19 11.11 -0.13
C GLY A 471 -0.86 11.97 0.93
N VAL A 472 -2.04 11.61 1.43
CA VAL A 472 -2.75 12.37 2.47
C VAL A 472 -2.24 11.99 3.87
N ALA A 473 -1.80 12.98 4.63
CA ALA A 473 -1.30 12.79 5.99
C ALA A 473 -2.43 12.71 7.03
N SER A 474 -2.25 11.87 8.04
CA SER A 474 -3.08 11.87 9.25
C SER A 474 -2.74 13.05 10.18
N ASN A 475 -3.51 13.19 11.26
CA ASN A 475 -3.05 13.96 12.42
C ASN A 475 -1.75 13.36 12.98
N ALA A 476 -0.88 14.21 13.48
CA ALA A 476 0.31 13.80 14.22
C ALA A 476 -0.06 13.40 15.65
N VAL A 477 0.45 12.26 16.11
CA VAL A 477 0.24 11.77 17.48
C VAL A 477 1.58 11.58 18.18
N PRO A 478 1.77 12.14 19.40
CA PRO A 478 2.99 11.93 20.16
C PRO A 478 3.10 10.47 20.62
N VAL A 479 4.28 9.89 20.53
CA VAL A 479 4.61 8.53 20.94
C VAL A 479 5.95 8.52 21.66
N GLU A 480 6.03 7.81 22.79
CA GLU A 480 7.27 7.64 23.55
C GLU A 480 8.00 6.39 23.04
N VAL A 481 9.26 6.55 22.69
CA VAL A 481 10.14 5.45 22.23
C VAL A 481 11.32 5.33 23.19
N ASP A 482 11.59 4.10 23.63
CA ASP A 482 12.73 3.78 24.50
C ASP A 482 13.56 2.65 23.89
N ASN A 483 14.71 2.36 24.46
CA ASN A 483 15.52 1.20 24.07
C ASN A 483 14.83 -0.12 24.42
N VAL A 484 14.07 -0.13 25.52
CA VAL A 484 13.35 -1.30 26.05
C VAL A 484 11.95 -0.90 26.52
N ALA A 485 10.96 -1.63 26.08
CA ALA A 485 9.56 -1.50 26.52
C ALA A 485 8.88 -2.87 26.33
N PRO A 486 9.08 -3.81 27.26
CA PRO A 486 8.57 -5.17 27.11
C PRO A 486 7.06 -5.19 26.96
N ALA A 487 6.55 -5.98 26.01
CA ALA A 487 5.12 -6.19 25.85
C ALA A 487 4.84 -7.65 25.47
N ILE A 488 4.16 -8.39 26.33
CA ILE A 488 3.70 -9.76 26.07
C ILE A 488 2.49 -9.67 25.16
N PHE A 489 2.45 -10.47 24.08
CA PHE A 489 1.28 -10.51 23.20
C PHE A 489 0.06 -11.07 23.95
N GLY A 490 -1.14 -10.62 23.61
CA GLY A 490 -2.36 -10.98 24.31
C GLY A 490 -2.62 -12.48 24.39
N ARG A 491 -2.19 -13.25 23.39
CA ARG A 491 -2.13 -14.73 23.38
C ARG A 491 -0.70 -15.17 23.14
N GLY A 492 0.25 -14.62 23.87
CA GLY A 492 1.69 -14.82 23.65
C GLY A 492 2.35 -15.82 24.56
N VAL A 493 1.62 -16.55 25.41
CA VAL A 493 2.20 -17.56 26.33
C VAL A 493 1.71 -18.94 25.91
N PHE A 494 2.64 -19.86 25.70
CA PHE A 494 2.36 -21.17 25.13
C PHE A 494 3.06 -22.30 25.89
N TRP A 495 2.54 -23.51 25.73
CA TRP A 495 3.22 -24.74 26.08
C TRP A 495 4.43 -24.97 25.16
N PRO A 496 5.54 -25.51 25.66
CA PRO A 496 6.71 -25.77 24.81
C PRO A 496 6.38 -26.73 23.68
N SER A 497 6.86 -26.38 22.49
CA SER A 497 6.73 -27.19 21.26
C SER A 497 5.29 -27.48 20.77
N LEU A 498 4.29 -26.91 21.42
CA LEU A 498 2.88 -27.05 21.04
C LEU A 498 2.22 -25.67 21.00
N PRO A 499 1.47 -25.32 19.93
CA PRO A 499 0.85 -24.00 19.79
C PRO A 499 -0.41 -23.84 20.66
N CYS A 500 -0.38 -24.38 21.89
CA CYS A 500 -1.47 -24.27 22.85
C CYS A 500 -1.23 -23.06 23.77
N PRO A 501 -2.10 -22.06 23.76
CA PRO A 501 -1.97 -20.92 24.64
C PRO A 501 -2.20 -21.31 26.10
N VAL A 502 -1.48 -20.62 26.97
CA VAL A 502 -1.64 -20.67 28.43
C VAL A 502 -2.22 -19.33 28.86
N ASP A 503 -3.37 -19.39 29.47
CA ASP A 503 -4.14 -18.21 29.89
C ASP A 503 -4.92 -18.50 31.19
N GLU A 504 -5.89 -17.66 31.52
CA GLU A 504 -6.76 -17.81 32.67
C GLU A 504 -7.73 -19.00 32.57
N GLN A 505 -7.98 -19.53 31.40
CA GLN A 505 -8.87 -20.67 31.14
C GLN A 505 -8.08 -21.97 30.96
N ASN A 506 -7.06 -21.93 30.09
CA ASN A 506 -6.22 -23.10 29.81
C ASN A 506 -4.86 -22.94 30.49
N GLY A 507 -4.78 -23.35 31.72
CA GLY A 507 -3.65 -23.12 32.61
C GLY A 507 -2.44 -24.03 32.38
N VAL A 508 -1.50 -23.93 33.27
CA VAL A 508 -0.24 -24.69 33.28
C VAL A 508 -0.05 -25.42 34.60
N ARG A 509 0.64 -26.56 34.60
CA ARG A 509 0.99 -27.29 35.81
C ARG A 509 2.33 -26.80 36.39
N PRO A 510 2.51 -26.82 37.75
CA PRO A 510 3.81 -26.59 38.36
C PRO A 510 4.88 -27.48 37.76
N GLY A 511 6.09 -26.99 37.62
CA GLY A 511 7.22 -27.69 37.01
C GLY A 511 7.24 -27.68 35.47
N THR A 512 6.28 -27.00 34.82
CA THR A 512 6.22 -26.91 33.36
C THR A 512 7.00 -25.69 32.85
N TYR A 513 7.62 -25.84 31.70
CA TYR A 513 8.22 -24.72 30.96
C TYR A 513 7.12 -23.99 30.18
N LEU A 514 7.30 -22.67 29.98
CA LEU A 514 6.45 -21.82 29.14
C LEU A 514 7.30 -21.12 28.11
N GLU A 515 6.77 -20.96 26.92
CA GLU A 515 7.29 -20.11 25.88
C GLU A 515 6.47 -18.81 25.84
N ILE A 516 7.14 -17.68 26.07
CA ILE A 516 6.54 -16.35 26.09
C ILE A 516 6.96 -15.63 24.80
N TYR A 517 5.99 -15.28 23.97
CA TYR A 517 6.20 -14.44 22.81
C TYR A 517 5.84 -13.00 23.17
N SER A 518 6.78 -12.11 22.88
CA SER A 518 6.71 -10.71 23.28
C SER A 518 7.38 -9.81 22.23
N THR A 519 7.29 -8.53 22.41
CA THR A 519 8.05 -7.53 21.66
C THR A 519 8.71 -6.55 22.62
N GLY A 520 9.73 -5.82 22.16
CA GLY A 520 10.28 -4.71 22.90
C GLY A 520 11.28 -5.06 24.02
N LEU A 521 11.91 -6.26 24.00
CA LEU A 521 12.95 -6.64 24.97
C LEU A 521 14.31 -5.95 24.72
N GLY A 522 14.42 -5.09 23.69
CA GLY A 522 15.61 -4.27 23.45
C GLY A 522 16.68 -4.93 22.58
N PRO A 523 17.97 -4.48 22.72
CA PRO A 523 19.07 -4.92 21.89
C PRO A 523 19.35 -6.43 21.97
N VAL A 524 19.89 -6.97 20.89
CA VAL A 524 20.29 -8.38 20.76
C VAL A 524 21.76 -8.50 20.32
N ASP A 525 22.34 -9.68 20.57
CA ASP A 525 23.69 -10.01 20.15
C ASP A 525 23.70 -10.41 18.67
N GLY A 526 23.91 -9.44 17.80
CA GLY A 526 23.97 -9.65 16.36
C GLY A 526 23.49 -8.45 15.55
N ALA A 527 23.71 -8.51 14.25
CA ALA A 527 23.26 -7.46 13.35
C ALA A 527 21.75 -7.56 13.11
N VAL A 528 21.05 -6.42 13.19
CA VAL A 528 19.62 -6.30 12.91
C VAL A 528 19.38 -5.31 11.78
N VAL A 529 18.36 -5.59 10.96
CA VAL A 529 17.93 -4.74 9.85
C VAL A 529 16.44 -4.43 10.03
N ASN A 530 16.05 -3.18 9.79
CA ASN A 530 14.66 -2.78 9.85
C ASN A 530 13.82 -3.59 8.84
N GLY A 531 12.72 -4.16 9.32
CA GLY A 531 11.78 -4.92 8.50
C GLY A 531 12.24 -6.33 8.11
N LEU A 532 13.44 -6.75 8.49
CA LEU A 532 13.95 -8.08 8.16
C LEU A 532 14.09 -8.96 9.43
N ALA A 533 13.52 -10.15 9.37
CA ALA A 533 13.67 -11.13 10.42
C ALA A 533 15.08 -11.73 10.43
N PRO A 534 15.62 -12.11 11.62
CA PRO A 534 16.86 -12.86 11.70
C PRO A 534 16.66 -14.27 11.13
N THR A 535 17.72 -14.87 10.59
CA THR A 535 17.74 -16.25 10.08
C THR A 535 17.99 -17.29 11.17
N GLU A 536 18.50 -16.84 12.32
CA GLU A 536 18.75 -17.66 13.51
C GLU A 536 18.34 -16.88 14.77
N HIS A 537 18.26 -17.55 15.92
CA HIS A 537 17.97 -16.87 17.17
C HIS A 537 19.10 -15.89 17.54
N LEU A 538 18.74 -14.61 17.70
CA LEU A 538 19.65 -13.60 18.25
C LEU A 538 19.31 -13.39 19.73
N LEU A 539 20.25 -13.75 20.62
CA LEU A 539 20.02 -13.63 22.06
C LEU A 539 19.84 -12.16 22.48
N THR A 540 18.97 -11.92 23.47
CA THR A 540 18.88 -10.60 24.10
C THR A 540 20.22 -10.25 24.74
N ALA A 541 20.75 -9.05 24.48
CA ALA A 541 22.03 -8.60 25.05
C ALA A 541 22.03 -8.62 26.60
N GLU A 542 20.86 -8.34 27.18
CA GLU A 542 20.57 -8.53 28.60
C GLU A 542 19.31 -9.41 28.70
N PRO A 543 19.37 -10.59 29.35
CA PRO A 543 18.20 -11.43 29.57
C PRO A 543 17.16 -10.71 30.44
N PRO A 544 15.84 -10.73 30.08
CA PRO A 544 14.82 -10.21 30.95
C PRO A 544 14.69 -11.04 32.22
N ALA A 545 14.24 -10.43 33.32
CA ALA A 545 13.71 -11.15 34.47
C ALA A 545 12.23 -11.50 34.21
N ALA A 546 11.75 -12.59 34.80
CA ALA A 546 10.34 -12.98 34.77
C ALA A 546 9.81 -13.13 36.18
N THR A 547 8.54 -12.75 36.40
CA THR A 547 7.87 -12.88 37.68
C THR A 547 6.49 -13.53 37.52
N LEU A 548 6.11 -14.35 38.50
CA LEU A 548 4.77 -14.91 38.63
C LEU A 548 4.22 -14.45 39.99
N ASP A 549 3.14 -13.64 40.00
CA ASP A 549 2.61 -12.91 41.17
C ASP A 549 3.71 -12.15 41.93
N GLY A 550 4.59 -11.48 41.18
CA GLY A 550 5.71 -10.71 41.76
C GLY A 550 6.88 -11.58 42.24
N CYS A 551 6.76 -12.90 42.32
CA CYS A 551 7.84 -13.81 42.68
C CYS A 551 8.73 -14.11 41.47
N PRO A 552 10.06 -13.92 41.56
CA PRO A 552 10.97 -14.24 40.45
C PRO A 552 10.90 -15.70 40.05
N ILE A 553 10.84 -15.96 38.73
CA ILE A 553 10.90 -17.32 38.16
C ILE A 553 12.09 -17.46 37.21
N PRO A 554 12.66 -18.67 37.04
CA PRO A 554 13.82 -18.87 36.17
C PRO A 554 13.51 -18.57 34.71
N VAL A 555 14.36 -17.72 34.08
CA VAL A 555 14.43 -17.52 32.64
C VAL A 555 15.54 -18.40 32.09
N LEU A 556 15.21 -19.22 31.10
CA LEU A 556 16.11 -20.24 30.55
C LEU A 556 16.66 -19.82 29.19
N PHE A 557 15.92 -18.98 28.46
CA PHE A 557 16.24 -18.50 27.13
C PHE A 557 15.54 -17.18 26.89
N SER A 558 16.17 -16.25 26.17
CA SER A 558 15.52 -15.07 25.59
C SER A 558 16.26 -14.61 24.35
N GLY A 559 15.54 -14.34 23.25
CA GLY A 559 16.11 -13.87 22.00
C GLY A 559 15.05 -13.57 20.95
N LEU A 560 15.47 -12.87 19.87
CA LEU A 560 14.65 -12.69 18.67
C LEU A 560 14.39 -14.04 17.98
N LEU A 561 13.14 -14.22 17.56
CA LEU A 561 12.68 -15.41 16.86
C LEU A 561 13.09 -15.36 15.38
N PRO A 562 13.70 -16.44 14.81
CA PRO A 562 13.97 -16.50 13.39
C PRO A 562 12.69 -16.46 12.53
N GLY A 563 12.78 -15.83 11.34
CA GLY A 563 11.70 -15.80 10.36
C GLY A 563 10.54 -14.87 10.68
N VAL A 564 10.56 -14.15 11.81
CA VAL A 564 9.51 -13.18 12.20
C VAL A 564 10.14 -11.89 12.72
N VAL A 565 9.72 -10.76 12.19
CA VAL A 565 10.25 -9.45 12.56
C VAL A 565 9.75 -9.02 13.94
N GLY A 566 10.66 -8.55 14.82
CA GLY A 566 10.34 -7.86 16.07
C GLY A 566 9.71 -8.72 17.16
N VAL A 567 9.68 -10.03 17.00
CA VAL A 567 9.14 -10.99 17.96
C VAL A 567 10.28 -11.63 18.75
N TYR A 568 10.18 -11.58 20.07
CA TYR A 568 11.08 -12.26 21.01
C TYR A 568 10.40 -13.49 21.59
N GLN A 569 11.18 -14.56 21.77
CA GLN A 569 10.80 -15.72 22.54
C GLN A 569 11.57 -15.71 23.87
N THR A 570 10.87 -15.90 24.98
CA THR A 570 11.45 -16.06 26.31
C THR A 570 10.91 -17.33 26.92
N ASN A 571 11.80 -18.24 27.34
CA ASN A 571 11.42 -19.49 27.96
C ASN A 571 11.60 -19.41 29.48
N VAL A 572 10.56 -19.71 30.25
CA VAL A 572 10.55 -19.66 31.71
C VAL A 572 10.11 -20.99 32.31
N LEU A 573 10.50 -21.24 33.55
CA LEU A 573 10.05 -22.41 34.32
C LEU A 573 9.05 -21.97 35.40
N VAL A 574 7.84 -22.54 35.38
CA VAL A 574 6.90 -22.40 36.49
C VAL A 574 7.44 -23.24 37.66
N PRO A 575 7.73 -22.65 38.84
CA PRO A 575 8.32 -23.41 39.95
C PRO A 575 7.48 -24.62 40.34
N PRO A 576 8.10 -25.78 40.69
CA PRO A 576 7.38 -27.00 41.04
C PRO A 576 6.49 -26.88 42.29
N ASP A 577 6.81 -25.92 43.15
CA ASP A 577 6.12 -25.64 44.43
C ASP A 577 5.04 -24.54 44.27
N SER A 578 4.78 -24.10 43.05
CA SER A 578 3.71 -23.10 42.77
C SER A 578 2.36 -23.68 43.18
N SER A 579 1.59 -22.89 43.97
CA SER A 579 0.22 -23.26 44.37
C SER A 579 -0.76 -23.03 43.20
N ALA A 580 -1.84 -23.81 43.16
CA ALA A 580 -2.93 -23.63 42.21
C ALA A 580 -3.60 -22.27 42.43
N THR A 581 -3.46 -21.36 41.49
CA THR A 581 -3.99 -19.99 41.52
C THR A 581 -4.06 -19.39 40.12
N LEU A 582 -4.77 -18.29 39.98
CA LEU A 582 -4.66 -17.40 38.83
C LEU A 582 -3.54 -16.38 39.12
N ALA A 583 -2.43 -16.51 38.43
CA ALA A 583 -1.21 -15.75 38.68
C ALA A 583 -0.90 -14.77 37.58
N GLU A 584 -0.28 -13.64 37.91
CA GLU A 584 0.14 -12.62 36.99
C GLU A 584 1.60 -12.84 36.56
N LEU A 585 1.78 -13.16 35.26
CA LEU A 585 3.09 -13.31 34.63
C LEU A 585 3.53 -11.97 34.03
N ARG A 586 4.76 -11.54 34.31
CA ARG A 586 5.39 -10.35 33.72
C ARG A 586 6.82 -10.63 33.31
N LEU A 587 7.25 -9.93 32.25
CA LEU A 587 8.66 -9.77 31.88
C LEU A 587 9.14 -8.40 32.34
N GLN A 588 10.38 -8.35 32.84
CA GLN A 588 11.03 -7.11 33.28
C GLN A 588 12.39 -6.97 32.60
N GLN A 589 12.65 -5.80 32.06
CA GLN A 589 13.93 -5.47 31.41
C GLN A 589 14.44 -4.14 31.98
N GLY A 590 15.48 -4.17 32.81
CA GLY A 590 15.90 -3.01 33.58
C GLY A 590 14.78 -2.53 34.51
N THR A 591 14.36 -1.28 34.35
CA THR A 591 13.23 -0.69 35.10
C THR A 591 11.87 -0.84 34.37
N ALA A 592 11.85 -1.27 33.13
CA ALA A 592 10.64 -1.45 32.35
C ALA A 592 9.98 -2.80 32.62
N SER A 593 8.65 -2.81 32.77
CA SER A 593 7.86 -4.02 33.00
C SER A 593 6.81 -4.18 31.90
N SER A 594 6.58 -5.42 31.48
CA SER A 594 5.54 -5.73 30.50
C SER A 594 4.13 -5.50 31.06
N ASN A 595 3.13 -5.46 30.15
CA ASN A 595 1.76 -5.73 30.53
C ASN A 595 1.66 -7.10 31.24
N PRO A 596 0.70 -7.26 32.18
CA PRO A 596 0.44 -8.56 32.80
C PRO A 596 -0.14 -9.54 31.80
N HIS A 597 0.20 -10.81 31.96
CA HIS A 597 -0.50 -11.93 31.33
C HIS A 597 -1.00 -12.86 32.43
N LEU A 598 -2.30 -13.11 32.48
CA LEU A 598 -2.89 -13.99 33.48
C LEU A 598 -2.68 -15.45 33.11
N VAL A 599 -2.06 -16.19 33.99
CA VAL A 599 -1.75 -17.60 33.84
C VAL A 599 -2.42 -18.37 34.97
N ARG A 600 -3.28 -19.32 34.63
CA ARG A 600 -3.85 -20.24 35.62
C ARG A 600 -2.84 -21.33 35.95
N VAL A 601 -2.38 -21.43 37.19
CA VAL A 601 -1.65 -22.58 37.69
C VAL A 601 -2.65 -23.66 38.14
N VAL A 602 -2.66 -24.81 37.48
CA VAL A 602 -3.69 -25.86 37.57
C VAL A 602 -3.27 -26.94 38.52
N SER A 603 -4.15 -27.38 39.41
CA SER A 603 -3.94 -28.53 40.27
C SER A 603 -3.74 -29.83 39.45
N GLN A 604 -2.94 -30.72 39.95
CA GLN A 604 -2.75 -32.07 39.36
C GLN A 604 -4.04 -32.90 39.29
N LEU A 605 -5.06 -32.54 40.09
CA LEU A 605 -6.33 -33.26 40.17
C LEU A 605 -7.37 -32.80 39.14
N GLU A 606 -7.15 -31.65 38.46
CA GLU A 606 -8.09 -31.15 37.48
C GLU A 606 -7.97 -31.90 36.14
N THR A 607 -9.14 -32.28 35.57
CA THR A 607 -9.17 -33.02 34.28
C THR A 607 -9.14 -32.06 33.10
N PRO A 608 -8.18 -32.25 32.16
CA PRO A 608 -8.16 -31.47 30.93
C PRO A 608 -9.47 -31.66 30.10
N SER A 609 -9.98 -30.55 29.53
CA SER A 609 -11.19 -30.57 28.68
C SER A 609 -11.13 -29.47 27.63
N PHE A 610 -12.01 -29.55 26.63
CA PHE A 610 -12.15 -28.48 25.61
C PHE A 610 -13.60 -28.25 25.26
N THR A 611 -13.86 -27.10 24.65
CA THR A 611 -15.10 -26.79 23.93
C THR A 611 -14.78 -26.07 22.60
N VAL A 612 -15.83 -25.82 21.80
CA VAL A 612 -15.72 -25.11 20.52
C VAL A 612 -16.68 -23.94 20.54
N ALA A 613 -16.18 -22.74 20.27
CA ALA A 613 -16.98 -21.55 19.98
C ALA A 613 -17.20 -21.42 18.45
N GLY A 614 -18.34 -20.89 18.05
CA GLY A 614 -18.78 -20.86 16.65
C GLY A 614 -19.65 -22.10 16.30
N PRO A 615 -19.85 -22.43 15.03
CA PRO A 615 -19.25 -21.87 13.80
C PRO A 615 -19.69 -20.43 13.50
N GLU A 616 -18.82 -19.67 12.84
CA GLU A 616 -19.15 -18.31 12.41
C GLU A 616 -18.73 -18.11 10.94
N PRO A 617 -19.66 -17.72 10.06
CA PRO A 617 -21.10 -17.56 10.32
C PRO A 617 -21.78 -18.91 10.64
N ASP A 618 -22.84 -18.90 11.47
CA ASP A 618 -23.65 -20.07 11.81
C ASP A 618 -24.68 -20.43 10.71
N VAL A 619 -24.86 -19.53 9.74
CA VAL A 619 -25.67 -19.68 8.54
C VAL A 619 -24.82 -19.42 7.31
N VAL A 620 -24.68 -20.42 6.43
CA VAL A 620 -23.89 -20.34 5.22
C VAL A 620 -24.77 -20.42 3.99
N LEU A 621 -24.66 -19.46 3.10
CA LEU A 621 -25.33 -19.43 1.81
C LEU A 621 -24.34 -19.87 0.73
N LEU A 622 -24.61 -21.00 0.09
CA LEU A 622 -23.81 -21.57 -0.98
C LEU A 622 -24.49 -21.34 -2.33
N GLN A 623 -23.73 -21.01 -3.36
CA GLN A 623 -24.21 -21.00 -4.74
C GLN A 623 -23.84 -22.30 -5.44
N GLN A 624 -24.72 -22.83 -6.28
CA GLN A 624 -24.39 -23.97 -7.17
C GLN A 624 -23.22 -23.61 -8.08
N GLY A 625 -22.12 -24.37 -7.98
CA GLY A 625 -20.91 -24.11 -8.75
C GLY A 625 -20.15 -22.82 -8.39
N GLY A 626 -20.59 -22.14 -7.34
CA GLY A 626 -19.96 -20.90 -6.84
C GLY A 626 -18.68 -21.13 -6.03
N PRO A 627 -18.03 -20.04 -5.58
CA PRO A 627 -16.82 -20.11 -4.75
C PRO A 627 -17.12 -20.77 -3.39
N ALA A 628 -16.07 -21.34 -2.79
CA ALA A 628 -16.15 -21.88 -1.44
C ALA A 628 -16.36 -20.75 -0.42
N GLN A 629 -17.24 -20.98 0.55
CA GLN A 629 -17.44 -20.10 1.70
C GLN A 629 -16.57 -20.55 2.86
N THR A 630 -15.98 -19.61 3.58
CA THR A 630 -15.15 -19.89 4.75
C THR A 630 -15.95 -19.72 6.02
N VAL A 631 -15.86 -20.70 6.91
CA VAL A 631 -16.46 -20.69 8.25
C VAL A 631 -15.36 -20.87 9.26
N PHE A 632 -15.47 -20.17 10.38
CA PHE A 632 -14.47 -20.18 11.45
C PHE A 632 -15.03 -20.88 12.70
N VAL A 633 -14.17 -21.61 13.39
CA VAL A 633 -14.45 -22.16 14.72
C VAL A 633 -13.24 -21.94 15.62
N GLU A 634 -13.46 -21.57 16.88
CA GLU A 634 -12.40 -21.42 17.86
C GLU A 634 -12.42 -22.61 18.84
N ILE A 635 -11.23 -23.18 19.08
CA ILE A 635 -11.06 -24.27 20.04
C ILE A 635 -10.63 -23.65 21.38
N LEU A 636 -11.45 -23.84 22.41
CA LEU A 636 -11.17 -23.35 23.76
C LEU A 636 -10.75 -24.52 24.65
N GLY A 637 -9.52 -24.50 25.18
CA GLY A 637 -8.99 -25.50 26.13
C GLY A 637 -9.21 -25.06 27.57
N PHE A 638 -9.30 -26.03 28.47
CA PHE A 638 -9.45 -25.86 29.91
C PHE A 638 -8.57 -26.82 30.65
N ASN A 639 -8.09 -26.41 31.82
CA ASN A 639 -7.35 -27.25 32.78
C ASN A 639 -6.11 -27.93 32.17
N ALA A 640 -5.31 -27.13 31.44
CA ALA A 640 -4.10 -27.62 30.76
C ALA A 640 -4.39 -28.64 29.64
N PHE A 641 -5.49 -28.46 28.93
CA PHE A 641 -5.80 -29.22 27.72
C PHE A 641 -4.94 -28.74 26.55
N CYS A 642 -4.14 -29.65 25.98
CA CYS A 642 -3.35 -29.34 24.78
C CYS A 642 -3.20 -30.58 23.90
N ASP A 643 -4.31 -30.97 23.29
CA ASP A 643 -4.38 -32.05 22.32
C ASP A 643 -4.82 -31.54 20.95
N LEU A 644 -4.50 -32.35 19.94
CA LEU A 644 -4.99 -32.12 18.58
C LEU A 644 -6.49 -32.41 18.52
N VAL A 645 -7.27 -31.42 18.11
CA VAL A 645 -8.72 -31.53 17.87
C VAL A 645 -8.97 -31.74 16.39
N ARG A 646 -9.66 -32.82 16.06
CA ARG A 646 -10.11 -33.15 14.69
C ARG A 646 -11.58 -32.80 14.56
N PHE A 647 -11.95 -32.29 13.40
CA PHE A 647 -13.34 -31.97 13.11
C PHE A 647 -13.95 -32.97 12.14
N GLN A 648 -15.24 -33.20 12.28
CA GLN A 648 -16.06 -33.98 11.36
C GLN A 648 -17.34 -33.18 11.10
N LEU A 649 -17.69 -33.00 9.83
CA LEU A 649 -18.95 -32.35 9.44
C LEU A 649 -19.87 -33.39 8.81
N THR A 650 -21.04 -33.55 9.40
CA THR A 650 -22.06 -34.54 8.97
C THR A 650 -23.36 -33.84 8.62
N GLY A 651 -24.25 -34.52 7.87
CA GLY A 651 -25.53 -33.94 7.44
C GLY A 651 -25.41 -33.02 6.23
N LEU A 652 -24.27 -33.03 5.50
CA LEU A 652 -24.12 -32.26 4.25
C LEU A 652 -25.02 -32.86 3.15
N PRO A 653 -25.70 -32.01 2.36
CA PRO A 653 -26.45 -32.45 1.17
C PRO A 653 -25.52 -33.06 0.11
N ALA A 654 -26.10 -33.85 -0.78
CA ALA A 654 -25.40 -34.38 -1.95
C ALA A 654 -24.84 -33.20 -2.78
N GLY A 655 -23.58 -33.33 -3.24
CA GLY A 655 -22.90 -32.27 -4.01
C GLY A 655 -22.37 -31.09 -3.17
N VAL A 656 -22.44 -31.14 -1.85
CA VAL A 656 -21.76 -30.19 -0.96
C VAL A 656 -20.48 -30.82 -0.41
N GLN A 657 -19.38 -30.09 -0.59
CA GLN A 657 -18.04 -30.51 -0.15
C GLN A 657 -17.50 -29.54 0.91
N ALA A 658 -16.79 -30.08 1.89
CA ALA A 658 -16.11 -29.29 2.91
C ALA A 658 -14.67 -29.74 3.09
N THR A 659 -13.74 -28.80 3.26
CA THR A 659 -12.35 -29.08 3.63
C THR A 659 -12.18 -28.66 5.08
N ILE A 660 -11.94 -29.63 5.96
CA ILE A 660 -11.90 -29.42 7.40
C ILE A 660 -10.49 -29.70 7.91
N PRO A 661 -9.75 -28.70 8.40
CA PRO A 661 -8.41 -28.89 8.98
C PRO A 661 -8.52 -29.47 10.41
N VAL A 662 -7.37 -29.69 11.00
CA VAL A 662 -7.20 -29.99 12.43
C VAL A 662 -6.72 -28.74 13.15
N GLY A 663 -6.95 -28.64 14.44
CA GLY A 663 -6.52 -27.51 15.24
C GLY A 663 -6.12 -27.89 16.66
N VAL A 664 -5.59 -26.94 17.40
CA VAL A 664 -5.26 -27.05 18.82
C VAL A 664 -5.95 -25.93 19.60
N PRO A 665 -6.07 -26.03 20.92
CA PRO A 665 -6.66 -24.97 21.73
C PRO A 665 -6.08 -23.58 21.43
N GLY A 666 -6.94 -22.57 21.45
CA GLY A 666 -6.62 -21.18 21.17
C GLY A 666 -6.50 -20.83 19.67
N GLN A 667 -6.62 -21.79 18.78
CA GLN A 667 -6.68 -21.52 17.35
C GLN A 667 -8.11 -21.26 16.88
N VAL A 668 -8.23 -20.26 16.00
CA VAL A 668 -9.39 -20.08 15.12
C VAL A 668 -9.12 -20.90 13.87
N VAL A 669 -9.91 -21.96 13.69
CA VAL A 669 -9.75 -22.92 12.59
C VAL A 669 -10.69 -22.57 11.45
N PRO A 670 -10.17 -22.15 10.29
CA PRO A 670 -10.99 -21.96 9.11
C PRO A 670 -11.28 -23.30 8.42
N PHE A 671 -12.50 -23.47 7.95
CA PHE A 671 -12.86 -24.53 7.02
C PHE A 671 -13.72 -23.99 5.89
N THR A 672 -13.62 -24.60 4.72
CA THR A 672 -14.32 -24.13 3.54
C THR A 672 -15.45 -25.09 3.16
N ILE A 673 -16.57 -24.53 2.71
CA ILE A 673 -17.74 -25.29 2.24
C ILE A 673 -18.11 -24.74 0.85
N ARG A 674 -18.37 -25.63 -0.10
CA ARG A 674 -18.85 -25.26 -1.44
C ARG A 674 -19.93 -26.22 -1.91
N ALA A 675 -20.80 -25.73 -2.81
CA ALA A 675 -21.77 -26.55 -3.51
C ALA A 675 -21.34 -26.76 -4.96
N ASP A 676 -21.38 -27.99 -5.42
CA ASP A 676 -21.16 -28.31 -6.85
C ASP A 676 -22.31 -27.74 -7.70
N ALA A 677 -22.11 -27.59 -9.02
CA ALA A 677 -23.13 -27.07 -9.95
C ALA A 677 -24.42 -27.95 -9.99
N SER A 678 -24.33 -29.18 -9.59
CA SER A 678 -25.43 -30.15 -9.54
C SER A 678 -26.06 -30.31 -8.14
N ALA A 679 -25.57 -29.55 -7.14
CA ALA A 679 -26.10 -29.65 -5.79
C ALA A 679 -27.60 -29.25 -5.77
N PRO A 680 -28.47 -29.95 -5.00
CA PRO A 680 -29.90 -29.61 -4.95
C PRO A 680 -30.13 -28.25 -4.32
N LEU A 681 -31.05 -27.46 -4.83
CA LEU A 681 -31.49 -26.20 -4.20
C LEU A 681 -32.22 -26.54 -2.90
N LEU A 682 -31.73 -26.01 -1.79
CA LEU A 682 -32.19 -26.34 -0.45
C LEU A 682 -32.11 -25.11 0.45
N SER A 683 -32.99 -24.97 1.42
CA SER A 683 -33.01 -23.86 2.36
C SER A 683 -33.03 -24.40 3.81
N GLY A 684 -32.18 -23.80 4.66
CA GLY A 684 -32.23 -23.99 6.11
C GLY A 684 -31.86 -25.40 6.61
N ILE A 685 -31.03 -26.15 5.88
CA ILE A 685 -30.57 -27.46 6.31
C ILE A 685 -29.57 -27.34 7.45
N THR A 686 -29.68 -28.23 8.43
CA THR A 686 -28.71 -28.26 9.54
C THR A 686 -27.68 -29.36 9.31
N ALA A 687 -26.41 -28.94 9.21
CA ALA A 687 -25.25 -29.82 9.31
C ALA A 687 -24.71 -29.81 10.76
N THR A 688 -24.10 -30.92 11.18
CA THR A 688 -23.50 -31.02 12.52
C THR A 688 -21.97 -31.08 12.41
N LEU A 689 -21.30 -30.10 13.01
CA LEU A 689 -19.87 -30.08 13.18
C LEU A 689 -19.52 -30.73 14.53
N THR A 690 -18.76 -31.81 14.51
CA THR A 690 -18.32 -32.53 15.71
C THR A 690 -16.81 -32.41 15.84
N ALA A 691 -16.35 -31.89 16.97
CA ALA A 691 -14.95 -31.81 17.35
C ALA A 691 -14.58 -33.02 18.23
N LEU A 692 -13.46 -33.65 17.90
CA LEU A 692 -12.99 -34.92 18.51
C LEU A 692 -11.55 -34.75 19.00
N SER A 693 -11.29 -35.18 20.23
CA SER A 693 -9.95 -35.32 20.80
C SER A 693 -9.73 -36.75 21.31
N SER A 694 -8.48 -37.14 21.43
CA SER A 694 -8.12 -38.48 22.00
C SER A 694 -8.29 -38.56 23.50
N SER A 695 -8.25 -37.43 24.20
CA SER A 695 -8.20 -37.35 25.67
C SER A 695 -9.45 -36.76 26.33
N SER A 696 -10.41 -36.27 25.54
CA SER A 696 -11.60 -35.57 26.07
C SER A 696 -12.87 -35.95 25.29
N ALA A 697 -14.03 -35.69 25.91
CA ALA A 697 -15.33 -35.90 25.28
C ALA A 697 -15.50 -35.03 24.01
N SER A 698 -16.24 -35.55 23.01
CA SER A 698 -16.56 -34.83 21.77
C SER A 698 -17.51 -33.66 22.02
N VAL A 699 -17.37 -32.60 21.23
CA VAL A 699 -18.21 -31.42 21.27
C VAL A 699 -18.87 -31.21 19.90
N SER A 700 -20.19 -31.01 19.85
CA SER A 700 -20.92 -30.78 18.59
C SER A 700 -21.54 -29.40 18.54
N ARG A 701 -21.59 -28.82 17.31
CA ARG A 701 -22.22 -27.55 16.98
C ARG A 701 -23.05 -27.69 15.71
N SER A 702 -24.10 -26.90 15.61
CA SER A 702 -24.97 -26.86 14.42
C SER A 702 -24.52 -25.77 13.46
N LEU A 703 -24.58 -26.05 12.16
CA LEU A 703 -24.35 -25.13 11.06
C LEU A 703 -25.53 -25.20 10.10
N ARG A 704 -26.16 -24.08 9.81
CA ARG A 704 -27.27 -23.99 8.84
C ARG A 704 -26.77 -23.68 7.46
N LEU A 705 -27.23 -24.41 6.45
CA LEU A 705 -26.82 -24.27 5.06
C LEU A 705 -28.03 -24.00 4.17
N SER A 706 -27.86 -23.10 3.21
CA SER A 706 -28.81 -22.93 2.10
C SER A 706 -28.05 -22.96 0.78
N ILE A 707 -28.63 -23.62 -0.25
CA ILE A 707 -28.02 -23.74 -1.57
C ILE A 707 -28.88 -22.97 -2.56
N LEU A 708 -28.29 -21.91 -3.14
CA LEU A 708 -28.90 -20.99 -4.09
C LEU A 708 -28.52 -21.36 -5.52
N PRO A 709 -29.31 -20.98 -6.55
CA PRO A 709 -28.98 -21.25 -7.94
C PRO A 709 -27.72 -20.45 -8.38
N SER A 710 -26.98 -21.01 -9.33
CA SER A 710 -25.94 -20.29 -10.07
C SER A 710 -26.55 -19.15 -10.88
N ARG A 711 -25.92 -17.97 -10.91
CA ARG A 711 -26.45 -16.78 -11.61
C ARG A 711 -25.35 -15.91 -12.18
N SER A 712 -25.62 -15.33 -13.37
CA SER A 712 -24.81 -14.28 -13.98
C SER A 712 -25.36 -12.88 -13.70
N ASP A 713 -26.65 -12.79 -13.37
CA ASP A 713 -27.36 -11.56 -13.07
C ASP A 713 -28.19 -11.74 -11.81
N ALA A 714 -28.52 -10.64 -11.14
CA ALA A 714 -29.44 -10.60 -10.01
C ALA A 714 -30.45 -9.48 -10.19
N THR A 715 -31.73 -9.82 -10.10
CA THR A 715 -32.81 -8.83 -10.08
C THR A 715 -33.15 -8.52 -8.62
N LEU A 716 -32.84 -7.30 -8.23
CA LEU A 716 -33.09 -6.78 -6.89
C LEU A 716 -34.40 -6.00 -6.88
N ARG A 717 -35.25 -6.29 -5.92
CA ARG A 717 -36.48 -5.53 -5.70
C ARG A 717 -36.56 -5.07 -4.25
N VAL A 718 -36.85 -3.77 -4.08
CA VAL A 718 -36.99 -3.11 -2.77
C VAL A 718 -38.33 -2.45 -2.70
N ILE A 719 -39.06 -2.72 -1.63
CA ILE A 719 -40.37 -2.11 -1.36
C ILE A 719 -40.25 -1.35 -0.04
N SER A 720 -40.69 -0.10 -0.06
CA SER A 720 -40.86 0.73 1.15
C SER A 720 -42.28 1.23 1.26
N GLY A 721 -42.85 1.14 2.44
CA GLY A 721 -44.12 1.73 2.80
C GLY A 721 -44.00 2.47 4.12
N GLY A 722 -44.00 3.79 4.10
CA GLY A 722 -44.20 4.60 5.28
C GLY A 722 -45.64 4.50 5.78
N TRP A 723 -45.95 5.01 6.98
CA TRP A 723 -47.26 4.94 7.56
C TRP A 723 -48.37 5.56 6.68
N LEU A 724 -48.06 6.69 6.05
CA LEU A 724 -48.98 7.38 5.13
C LEU A 724 -49.30 6.60 3.85
N SER A 725 -48.59 5.55 3.54
CA SER A 725 -48.91 4.64 2.42
C SER A 725 -50.06 3.68 2.74
N MET A 726 -50.56 3.72 3.95
CA MET A 726 -51.59 2.81 4.48
C MET A 726 -51.23 1.31 4.48
N ALA A 727 -49.96 1.03 4.22
CA ALA A 727 -49.37 -0.32 4.19
C ALA A 727 -47.88 -0.27 4.54
N PRO A 728 -47.57 -0.01 5.83
CA PRO A 728 -46.18 0.06 6.28
C PRO A 728 -45.41 -1.24 5.99
N VAL A 729 -44.27 -1.16 5.27
CA VAL A 729 -43.52 -2.34 4.92
C VAL A 729 -42.09 -1.96 4.50
N ALA A 730 -41.08 -2.74 4.87
CA ALA A 730 -39.82 -2.84 4.18
C ALA A 730 -39.65 -4.27 3.69
N SER A 731 -39.41 -4.44 2.40
CA SER A 731 -39.27 -5.76 1.79
C SER A 731 -38.12 -5.77 0.79
N PHE A 732 -37.31 -6.84 0.82
CA PHE A 732 -36.22 -7.10 -0.09
C PHE A 732 -36.45 -8.43 -0.79
N GLU A 733 -36.37 -8.41 -2.11
CA GLU A 733 -36.49 -9.61 -2.94
C GLU A 733 -35.27 -9.71 -3.85
N LEU A 734 -34.85 -10.95 -4.14
CA LEU A 734 -33.80 -11.28 -5.05
C LEU A 734 -34.30 -12.34 -6.04
N ASP A 735 -34.32 -12.00 -7.34
CA ASP A 735 -34.86 -12.85 -8.42
C ASP A 735 -36.30 -13.36 -8.15
N GLY A 736 -37.12 -12.49 -7.59
CA GLY A 736 -38.51 -12.80 -7.23
C GLY A 736 -38.66 -13.60 -5.93
N ASN A 737 -37.55 -13.98 -5.26
CA ASN A 737 -37.61 -14.63 -3.97
C ASN A 737 -37.57 -13.62 -2.84
N LEU A 738 -38.55 -13.68 -1.95
CA LEU A 738 -38.59 -12.82 -0.78
C LEU A 738 -37.51 -13.21 0.21
N LEU A 739 -36.61 -12.26 0.51
CA LEU A 739 -35.52 -12.41 1.50
C LEU A 739 -35.93 -11.87 2.86
N TYR A 740 -36.68 -10.79 2.87
CA TYR A 740 -37.07 -10.09 4.08
C TYR A 740 -38.36 -9.31 3.84
N GLU A 741 -39.21 -9.32 4.80
CA GLU A 741 -40.38 -8.45 4.88
C GLU A 741 -40.72 -8.15 6.34
N THR A 742 -40.93 -6.86 6.63
CA THR A 742 -41.46 -6.43 7.92
C THR A 742 -42.68 -5.56 7.70
N GLN A 743 -43.64 -5.68 8.58
CA GLN A 743 -44.82 -4.80 8.65
C GLN A 743 -44.61 -3.80 9.80
N GLY A 744 -44.95 -2.55 9.60
CA GLY A 744 -44.71 -1.48 10.54
C GLY A 744 -45.32 -1.66 11.91
N GLY A 745 -44.82 -0.96 12.91
CA GLY A 745 -45.30 -0.95 14.30
C GLY A 745 -44.66 -1.97 15.23
N GLY A 746 -43.61 -2.70 14.80
CA GLY A 746 -42.88 -3.70 15.56
C GLY A 746 -41.39 -3.76 15.22
N PRO A 747 -40.72 -4.90 15.43
CA PRO A 747 -39.35 -5.11 14.98
C PRO A 747 -39.23 -4.84 13.48
N GLY A 748 -38.34 -3.92 13.08
CA GLY A 748 -38.15 -3.51 11.68
C GLY A 748 -38.79 -2.17 11.32
N ARG A 749 -39.43 -1.45 12.28
CA ARG A 749 -39.75 -0.03 12.08
C ARG A 749 -38.49 0.79 11.86
N GLY A 750 -38.55 1.83 11.00
CA GLY A 750 -37.44 2.69 10.68
C GLY A 750 -36.66 2.24 9.46
N PHE A 751 -35.36 2.43 9.47
CA PHE A 751 -34.50 2.07 8.34
C PHE A 751 -34.14 0.60 8.37
N ASN A 752 -34.27 -0.05 7.23
CA ASN A 752 -33.91 -1.44 7.02
C ASN A 752 -32.90 -1.52 5.87
N PHE A 753 -31.82 -2.27 6.05
CA PHE A 753 -30.77 -2.42 5.07
C PHE A 753 -30.44 -3.90 4.83
N LEU A 754 -30.09 -4.22 3.57
CA LEU A 754 -29.50 -5.47 3.14
C LEU A 754 -28.34 -5.17 2.22
N THR A 755 -27.24 -5.90 2.36
CA THR A 755 -26.07 -5.76 1.48
C THR A 755 -25.90 -6.97 0.57
N LEU A 756 -25.30 -6.74 -0.60
CA LEU A 756 -24.95 -7.74 -1.59
C LEU A 756 -23.54 -7.47 -2.10
N ASP A 757 -22.66 -8.44 -2.00
CA ASP A 757 -21.34 -8.40 -2.65
C ASP A 757 -21.51 -8.78 -4.14
N LEU A 758 -21.29 -7.82 -5.04
CA LEU A 758 -21.39 -8.05 -6.48
C LEU A 758 -20.34 -9.03 -7.03
N ARG A 759 -19.23 -9.18 -6.33
CA ARG A 759 -18.14 -10.06 -6.76
C ARG A 759 -18.46 -11.52 -6.47
N THR A 760 -19.05 -11.81 -5.30
CA THR A 760 -19.35 -13.16 -4.84
C THR A 760 -20.83 -13.53 -4.97
N GLY A 761 -21.72 -12.54 -5.09
CA GLY A 761 -23.16 -12.73 -5.01
C GLY A 761 -23.64 -13.00 -3.59
N GLU A 762 -22.79 -12.81 -2.58
CA GLU A 762 -23.10 -13.08 -1.18
C GLU A 762 -23.99 -11.98 -0.59
N LEU A 763 -25.00 -12.41 0.17
CA LEU A 763 -25.90 -11.50 0.89
C LEU A 763 -25.37 -11.30 2.31
N GLY A 764 -25.23 -10.06 2.72
CA GLY A 764 -24.96 -9.71 4.11
C GLY A 764 -26.20 -9.86 5.00
N PRO A 765 -26.02 -9.70 6.32
CA PRO A 765 -27.14 -9.76 7.26
C PRO A 765 -28.08 -8.56 7.06
N ILE A 766 -29.37 -8.82 7.25
CA ILE A 766 -30.38 -7.75 7.31
C ILE A 766 -30.21 -6.99 8.62
N ARG A 767 -30.20 -5.66 8.53
CA ARG A 767 -30.13 -4.75 9.66
C ARG A 767 -31.31 -3.80 9.66
N ALA A 768 -32.04 -3.78 10.78
CA ALA A 768 -33.14 -2.87 11.02
C ALA A 768 -32.79 -1.93 12.18
N PHE A 769 -33.11 -0.65 12.04
CA PHE A 769 -32.83 0.39 13.02
C PHE A 769 -34.11 1.22 13.28
N ASP A 770 -34.61 1.16 14.52
CA ASP A 770 -35.81 1.92 14.92
C ASP A 770 -35.44 3.40 15.18
N THR A 771 -35.27 4.12 14.11
CA THR A 771 -34.94 5.56 14.15
C THR A 771 -36.14 6.46 14.51
N PHE A 772 -37.30 5.86 14.83
CA PHE A 772 -38.43 6.56 15.42
C PHE A 772 -38.39 6.55 16.94
N GLY A 773 -38.14 5.41 17.57
CA GLY A 773 -38.35 5.22 18.99
C GLY A 773 -37.08 4.96 19.80
N GLN A 774 -35.94 4.71 19.18
CA GLN A 774 -34.73 4.28 19.85
C GLN A 774 -33.52 5.15 19.44
N PRO A 775 -33.09 6.13 20.28
CA PRO A 775 -31.91 6.94 19.96
C PRO A 775 -30.61 6.14 19.76
N ILE A 776 -30.45 5.01 20.45
CA ILE A 776 -29.29 4.12 20.32
C ILE A 776 -29.22 3.49 18.93
N ASP A 777 -30.36 3.26 18.29
CA ASP A 777 -30.41 2.69 16.93
C ASP A 777 -29.98 3.69 15.87
N VAL A 778 -30.10 4.99 16.11
CA VAL A 778 -29.58 6.03 15.19
C VAL A 778 -28.06 5.96 15.15
N GLU A 779 -27.39 5.92 16.31
CA GLU A 779 -25.92 5.79 16.39
C GLU A 779 -25.46 4.43 15.83
N ALA A 780 -26.19 3.35 16.14
CA ALA A 780 -25.87 2.03 15.59
C ALA A 780 -26.00 1.99 14.06
N MET A 781 -27.00 2.67 13.48
CA MET A 781 -27.16 2.82 12.04
C MET A 781 -26.01 3.60 11.41
N GLU A 782 -25.61 4.72 12.01
CA GLU A 782 -24.49 5.53 11.53
C GLU A 782 -23.18 4.73 11.50
N ASN A 783 -22.90 4.00 12.58
CA ASN A 783 -21.72 3.14 12.68
C ASN A 783 -21.78 1.98 11.67
N TYR A 784 -22.96 1.36 11.50
CA TYR A 784 -23.16 0.32 10.48
C TYR A 784 -22.88 0.83 9.07
N LEU A 785 -23.44 1.99 8.69
CA LEU A 785 -23.25 2.57 7.35
C LEU A 785 -21.78 2.92 7.08
N ARG A 786 -21.06 3.43 8.09
CA ARG A 786 -19.64 3.71 7.96
C ARG A 786 -18.80 2.44 7.81
N ALA A 787 -19.16 1.37 8.51
CA ALA A 787 -18.42 0.09 8.52
C ALA A 787 -18.72 -0.81 7.32
N LEU A 788 -19.64 -0.45 6.42
CA LEU A 788 -19.94 -1.24 5.22
C LEU A 788 -18.70 -1.36 4.33
N PRO A 789 -18.38 -2.56 3.79
CA PRO A 789 -17.29 -2.74 2.85
C PRO A 789 -17.48 -1.88 1.59
N LEU A 790 -16.40 -1.29 1.10
CA LEU A 790 -16.39 -0.48 -0.12
C LEU A 790 -16.89 -1.28 -1.33
N GLY A 791 -17.76 -0.66 -2.12
CA GLY A 791 -18.31 -1.28 -3.34
C GLY A 791 -19.44 -2.28 -3.10
N SER A 792 -19.82 -2.60 -1.85
CA SER A 792 -21.02 -3.40 -1.55
C SER A 792 -22.26 -2.74 -2.13
N VAL A 793 -23.13 -3.52 -2.77
CA VAL A 793 -24.47 -3.05 -3.11
C VAL A 793 -25.32 -3.04 -1.85
N VAL A 794 -26.00 -1.93 -1.62
CA VAL A 794 -26.85 -1.69 -0.44
C VAL A 794 -28.28 -1.47 -0.89
N LEU A 795 -29.19 -2.25 -0.35
CA LEU A 795 -30.63 -2.06 -0.47
C LEU A 795 -31.12 -1.42 0.83
N GLY A 796 -31.85 -0.32 0.74
CA GLY A 796 -32.40 0.37 1.89
C GLY A 796 -33.88 0.67 1.71
N ALA A 797 -34.67 0.54 2.77
CA ALA A 797 -36.09 0.87 2.80
C ALA A 797 -36.52 1.37 4.18
N ILE A 798 -37.42 2.33 4.23
CA ILE A 798 -38.12 2.73 5.45
C ILE A 798 -39.43 1.95 5.54
N ALA A 799 -39.71 1.41 6.72
CA ALA A 799 -41.01 0.87 7.10
C ALA A 799 -41.64 1.73 8.20
N ASP A 800 -42.91 2.09 8.06
CA ASP A 800 -43.67 2.88 9.03
C ASP A 800 -43.13 4.32 9.17
N GLU A 801 -42.18 4.55 10.03
CA GLU A 801 -41.59 5.86 10.33
C GLU A 801 -40.08 5.75 10.64
N GLY A 802 -39.26 6.53 9.95
CA GLY A 802 -37.81 6.51 10.10
C GLY A 802 -37.17 7.86 10.41
N THR A 803 -37.94 8.97 10.47
CA THR A 803 -37.37 10.30 10.47
C THR A 803 -37.39 11.02 11.81
N HIS A 804 -38.16 10.54 12.79
CA HIS A 804 -38.39 11.26 14.05
C HIS A 804 -37.12 11.61 14.82
N LEU A 805 -36.17 10.69 14.85
CA LEU A 805 -34.86 10.90 15.51
C LEU A 805 -33.74 11.21 14.51
N LEU A 806 -34.05 11.37 13.22
CA LEU A 806 -33.08 11.59 12.17
C LEU A 806 -32.50 13.02 12.24
N THR A 807 -31.24 13.15 12.55
CA THR A 807 -30.55 14.45 12.62
C THR A 807 -29.98 14.86 11.25
N ASP A 808 -29.62 16.13 11.09
CA ASP A 808 -28.91 16.61 9.89
C ASP A 808 -27.57 15.90 9.71
N GLN A 809 -26.92 15.50 10.81
CA GLN A 809 -25.70 14.72 10.77
C GLN A 809 -25.98 13.31 10.20
N THR A 810 -27.04 12.65 10.67
CA THR A 810 -27.41 11.32 10.18
C THR A 810 -27.77 11.35 8.68
N ARG A 811 -28.50 12.38 8.22
CA ARG A 811 -28.82 12.59 6.80
C ARG A 811 -27.54 12.75 5.98
N ARG A 812 -26.59 13.52 6.48
CA ARG A 812 -25.28 13.72 5.84
C ARG A 812 -24.51 12.42 5.71
N ILE A 813 -24.47 11.58 6.75
CA ILE A 813 -23.83 10.28 6.73
C ILE A 813 -24.47 9.35 5.69
N ILE A 814 -25.81 9.31 5.62
CA ILE A 814 -26.52 8.53 4.60
C ILE A 814 -26.15 9.03 3.19
N LYS A 815 -26.07 10.34 2.96
CA LYS A 815 -25.63 10.93 1.68
C LYS A 815 -24.20 10.53 1.34
N GLU A 816 -23.29 10.73 2.25
CA GLU A 816 -21.85 10.48 2.05
C GLU A 816 -21.55 8.99 1.85
N THR A 817 -22.27 8.12 2.56
CA THR A 817 -22.02 6.68 2.51
C THR A 817 -22.77 5.95 1.42
N LEU A 818 -23.93 6.43 1.01
CA LEU A 818 -24.82 5.78 0.05
C LEU A 818 -25.08 6.58 -1.22
N GLY A 819 -24.59 7.81 -1.32
CA GLY A 819 -24.88 8.71 -2.44
C GLY A 819 -26.36 9.08 -2.56
N ALA A 820 -27.12 9.01 -1.45
CA ALA A 820 -28.57 9.26 -1.45
C ALA A 820 -28.87 10.72 -1.78
N GLU A 821 -29.65 10.97 -2.82
CA GLU A 821 -30.03 12.32 -3.28
C GLU A 821 -31.33 12.82 -2.63
N LEU A 822 -32.25 11.89 -2.31
CA LEU A 822 -33.59 12.22 -1.82
C LEU A 822 -33.73 12.21 -0.30
N ILE A 823 -32.71 11.82 0.45
CA ILE A 823 -32.77 11.67 1.91
C ILE A 823 -33.12 12.97 2.64
N ASP A 824 -32.72 14.14 2.12
CA ASP A 824 -33.06 15.43 2.69
C ASP A 824 -34.55 15.77 2.58
N PHE A 825 -35.24 15.19 1.61
CA PHE A 825 -36.66 15.39 1.34
C PHE A 825 -37.55 14.36 2.04
N VAL A 826 -36.96 13.35 2.72
CA VAL A 826 -37.72 12.35 3.46
C VAL A 826 -38.33 13.02 4.67
N GLY A 827 -39.66 13.11 4.63
CA GLY A 827 -40.50 13.64 5.70
C GLY A 827 -41.07 12.57 6.59
N PHE A 828 -41.80 13.03 7.63
CA PHE A 828 -42.45 12.17 8.60
C PHE A 828 -43.42 11.19 7.93
N GLN A 829 -43.25 9.89 8.18
CA GLN A 829 -44.08 8.77 7.69
C GLN A 829 -44.07 8.58 6.15
N TYR A 830 -43.05 9.13 5.46
CA TYR A 830 -42.86 8.92 4.02
C TYR A 830 -42.25 7.55 3.71
N SER A 831 -42.53 7.04 2.52
CA SER A 831 -41.87 5.86 1.96
C SER A 831 -40.57 6.30 1.24
N TRP A 832 -39.47 5.66 1.55
CA TRP A 832 -38.21 5.88 0.87
C TRP A 832 -37.47 4.56 0.63
N ALA A 833 -36.98 4.35 -0.58
CA ALA A 833 -36.21 3.18 -0.94
C ALA A 833 -34.98 3.56 -1.78
N ILE A 834 -33.90 2.80 -1.64
CA ILE A 834 -32.65 2.98 -2.36
C ILE A 834 -32.03 1.63 -2.76
N ILE A 835 -31.44 1.58 -3.94
CA ILE A 835 -30.48 0.57 -4.39
C ILE A 835 -29.22 1.35 -4.78
N THR A 836 -28.09 1.10 -4.11
CA THR A 836 -26.89 1.88 -4.30
C THR A 836 -25.64 1.05 -4.07
N ARG A 837 -24.46 1.67 -4.16
CA ARG A 837 -23.19 1.08 -3.71
C ARG A 837 -22.61 1.92 -2.58
N LYS A 838 -21.89 1.29 -1.67
CA LYS A 838 -21.15 2.01 -0.63
C LYS A 838 -20.21 3.03 -1.28
N ASN A 839 -20.27 4.29 -0.82
CA ASN A 839 -19.53 5.45 -1.31
C ASN A 839 -19.78 5.79 -2.80
N ALA A 840 -20.93 5.43 -3.33
CA ALA A 840 -21.35 5.92 -4.65
C ALA A 840 -21.64 7.42 -4.59
N THR A 841 -21.31 8.12 -5.64
CA THR A 841 -21.68 9.55 -5.80
C THR A 841 -23.13 9.75 -6.14
N GLN A 842 -23.78 8.74 -6.73
CA GLN A 842 -25.20 8.69 -7.07
C GLN A 842 -25.74 7.28 -6.87
N PRO A 843 -27.01 7.11 -6.44
CA PRO A 843 -27.61 5.79 -6.28
C PRO A 843 -27.90 5.13 -7.63
N ILE A 844 -27.88 3.80 -7.67
CA ILE A 844 -28.35 3.02 -8.85
C ILE A 844 -29.83 3.26 -9.08
N ALA A 845 -30.62 3.35 -8.02
CA ALA A 845 -31.99 3.77 -8.03
C ALA A 845 -32.40 4.29 -6.64
N GLU A 846 -33.11 5.40 -6.60
CA GLU A 846 -33.69 5.96 -5.38
C GLU A 846 -35.08 6.50 -5.67
N ARG A 847 -35.98 6.37 -4.75
CA ARG A 847 -37.32 6.89 -4.87
C ARG A 847 -37.90 7.26 -3.51
N LEU A 848 -38.70 8.31 -3.51
CA LEU A 848 -39.41 8.84 -2.37
C LEU A 848 -40.89 9.00 -2.72
N SER A 849 -41.81 8.72 -1.76
CA SER A 849 -43.23 9.00 -1.90
C SER A 849 -43.82 9.49 -0.57
N PRO A 850 -44.48 10.63 -0.54
CA PRO A 850 -45.16 11.10 0.65
C PRO A 850 -46.37 10.24 1.07
N ASN A 851 -47.14 9.70 0.10
CA ASN A 851 -48.46 9.11 0.36
C ASN A 851 -48.62 7.68 -0.23
N GLY A 852 -47.59 7.13 -0.86
CA GLY A 852 -47.70 5.83 -1.54
C GLY A 852 -46.50 4.92 -1.22
N ARG A 853 -46.65 3.64 -1.51
CA ARG A 853 -45.53 2.71 -1.50
C ARG A 853 -44.55 3.07 -2.59
N VAL A 854 -43.30 2.84 -2.30
CA VAL A 854 -42.20 2.91 -3.25
C VAL A 854 -41.77 1.50 -3.62
N VAL A 855 -41.60 1.24 -4.90
CA VAL A 855 -41.03 -0.01 -5.42
C VAL A 855 -39.87 0.35 -6.34
N LEU A 856 -38.73 -0.22 -6.07
CA LEU A 856 -37.54 -0.20 -6.93
C LEU A 856 -37.25 -1.61 -7.41
N GLU A 857 -36.92 -1.74 -8.70
CA GLU A 857 -36.48 -3.00 -9.28
C GLU A 857 -35.31 -2.72 -10.23
N ARG A 858 -34.19 -3.46 -10.08
CA ARG A 858 -33.02 -3.36 -10.93
C ARG A 858 -32.35 -4.71 -11.08
N THR A 859 -31.99 -5.03 -12.31
CA THR A 859 -31.15 -6.19 -12.61
C THR A 859 -29.70 -5.72 -12.68
N LEU A 860 -28.83 -6.32 -11.89
CA LEU A 860 -27.38 -6.07 -11.87
C LEU A 860 -26.66 -7.29 -12.40
N SER A 861 -25.70 -7.09 -13.30
CA SER A 861 -24.83 -8.15 -13.80
C SER A 861 -23.63 -8.33 -12.85
N PHE A 862 -23.30 -9.57 -12.59
CA PHE A 862 -22.13 -9.94 -11.79
C PHE A 862 -20.94 -10.12 -12.73
N PRO A 863 -19.71 -9.73 -12.33
CA PRO A 863 -18.54 -10.20 -13.01
C PRO A 863 -18.50 -11.72 -12.92
N LEU A 864 -18.44 -12.38 -14.08
CA LEU A 864 -18.18 -13.81 -14.16
C LEU A 864 -16.82 -14.11 -13.53
N PRO A 865 -16.61 -15.24 -12.86
CA PRO A 865 -15.32 -15.65 -12.32
C PRO A 865 -14.22 -15.76 -13.37
#